data_19a73cc2c850fdff878936fe8ec3619c
#
_entry.id   19a73cc2c850fdff878936fe8ec3619c
#
_cell.length_a   1.000
_cell.length_b   1.000
_cell.length_c   1.000
_cell.angle_alpha   90.00
_cell.angle_beta   90.00
_cell.angle_gamma   90.00
#
_symmetry.space_group_name_H-M   'P 1'
#
loop_
_entity.id
_entity.type
_entity.pdbx_description
1 polymer ?
#
loop_
_entity_poly.entity_id
_entity_poly.type
_entity_poly.pdbx_seq_one_letter_code
_entity_poly.pdbx_strand_id
1 'polypeptide(L)'
;MRKSQIYIEGQRLELFEDEQVKVQSSVQDVFSIDSTKTDFTQSFTIPASENNNKIMHHFYQNDVDVYNQNVLNYNIRRDAHIEIDLVPFRTGKIQLEKANVINGQVQNYQICFYGDLISLKDILGETKLSELDYSSFTHAYNESNVIDRCVNNTAYDVRYPLITSGRVWDYNGPDNTNNIDVNAGAINVSELFPSIRISSILQSIQSYFGITLDSLFASTKNFYNAYLYLKNKDVFSFKTSTEDVILTSTTNTNYFNLSLSETILQYLAPTGGVVYLSSQWTLALDCTPTVTTSNFYIEVYSNGILQTTITAQGTGVVNILQVQNVVGLSQNVTFKLRADVVMDIDVQVILQFSGVQNSGGTVTPFTGFETADASTTVLSGNLDINSNMPNMKVYDFIAGILKEFNMVIYGNGTNSWKAEPLENWYALGNTYDITEFTDISTIDIERVKLYKKISFEHEKSESFMNRTFADNFAREYGSLDYVFPYDGDELNIKLPFENILFQQFENTNIQVGYCLTKFPDYKPYIPKPTILYLYDSVSCDPFKFELGSGHVTKTSYLPFGQDLLNNGINYSLNFGNDISSLLNTTVPNSNFMVYYFTYLNNLFQQKNRITYVKTKLPLWILVELKLNDRLIIRDKRYIINNMATNLSNTEVDLVLLNDFRPVNIKAPKPLIKAPIIKVPISFPNDVTEINLSWTDVDLTINENDYTDGLKLNSEALITINTTATSSTLIEINTEYTYRNGAIQRANLVIYEP
;
A
#
# COMPACT_ATOMS: atom_id res chain seq x y z
N MET A 1 36.51 9.63 -29.24
CA MET A 1 35.17 10.12 -28.87
C MET A 1 34.33 8.92 -28.49
N ARG A 2 33.74 8.88 -27.32
CA ARG A 2 32.85 7.79 -26.93
C ARG A 2 31.51 7.95 -27.67
N LYS A 3 30.86 6.83 -28.02
CA LYS A 3 29.59 6.88 -28.78
C LYS A 3 28.44 6.67 -27.83
N SER A 4 27.71 7.74 -27.55
CA SER A 4 26.38 7.62 -26.94
C SER A 4 25.40 7.14 -28.02
N GLN A 5 24.53 6.22 -27.65
CA GLN A 5 23.46 5.68 -28.46
C GLN A 5 22.14 5.81 -27.72
N ILE A 6 21.12 6.25 -28.40
CA ILE A 6 19.78 6.41 -27.86
C ILE A 6 18.82 5.59 -28.70
N TYR A 7 17.98 4.83 -28.05
CA TYR A 7 17.02 3.96 -28.68
C TYR A 7 15.61 4.34 -28.24
N ILE A 8 14.67 4.36 -29.18
CA ILE A 8 13.23 4.47 -28.94
C ILE A 8 12.60 3.17 -29.43
N GLU A 9 11.94 2.43 -28.53
CA GLU A 9 11.29 1.14 -28.86
C GLU A 9 12.22 0.19 -29.61
N GLY A 10 13.50 0.16 -29.22
CA GLY A 10 14.53 -0.66 -29.83
C GLY A 10 15.11 -0.12 -31.14
N GLN A 11 14.62 1.02 -31.65
CA GLN A 11 15.14 1.66 -32.84
C GLN A 11 16.17 2.74 -32.49
N ARG A 12 17.36 2.64 -33.05
CA ARG A 12 18.46 3.56 -32.76
C ARG A 12 18.23 4.91 -33.43
N LEU A 13 18.37 5.99 -32.64
CA LEU A 13 18.38 7.36 -33.16
C LEU A 13 19.74 7.74 -33.74
N GLU A 14 19.74 8.53 -34.79
CA GLU A 14 20.93 9.23 -35.29
C GLU A 14 21.07 10.56 -34.58
N LEU A 15 22.26 10.85 -34.07
CA LEU A 15 22.59 12.08 -33.37
C LEU A 15 23.46 12.97 -34.25
N PHE A 16 23.48 14.29 -33.99
CA PHE A 16 24.50 15.17 -34.58
C PHE A 16 25.90 14.77 -34.04
N GLU A 17 26.93 14.95 -34.84
CA GLU A 17 28.31 14.61 -34.46
C GLU A 17 28.79 15.39 -33.22
N ASP A 18 28.33 16.65 -33.08
CA ASP A 18 28.71 17.57 -32.02
C ASP A 18 27.62 17.66 -30.91
N GLU A 19 26.58 16.86 -30.94
CA GLU A 19 25.49 16.95 -29.95
C GLU A 19 26.00 16.53 -28.56
N GLN A 20 25.81 17.43 -27.60
CA GLN A 20 26.11 17.18 -26.20
C GLN A 20 24.86 16.77 -25.45
N VAL A 21 24.59 15.50 -25.40
CA VAL A 21 23.48 14.99 -24.60
C VAL A 21 23.86 15.01 -23.11
N LYS A 22 23.20 15.85 -22.33
CA LYS A 22 23.38 15.93 -20.87
C LYS A 22 22.20 15.27 -20.15
N VAL A 23 22.50 14.29 -19.32
CA VAL A 23 21.52 13.65 -18.45
C VAL A 23 21.67 14.20 -17.04
N GLN A 24 20.60 14.80 -16.51
CA GLN A 24 20.53 15.31 -15.14
C GLN A 24 19.86 14.28 -14.23
N SER A 25 20.41 14.10 -13.06
CA SER A 25 19.90 13.21 -12.02
C SER A 25 19.93 13.91 -10.68
N SER A 26 18.81 13.95 -9.97
CA SER A 26 18.75 14.52 -8.62
C SER A 26 17.91 13.63 -7.71
N VAL A 27 18.28 13.53 -6.45
CA VAL A 27 17.56 12.73 -5.45
C VAL A 27 16.45 13.53 -4.81
N GLN A 28 16.81 14.68 -4.30
CA GLN A 28 15.94 15.53 -3.52
C GLN A 28 16.47 16.95 -3.63
N ASP A 29 15.58 17.92 -3.70
CA ASP A 29 16.00 19.31 -3.58
C ASP A 29 16.39 19.55 -2.12
N VAL A 30 17.63 19.99 -1.90
CA VAL A 30 18.15 20.36 -0.57
C VAL A 30 17.26 21.40 0.12
N PHE A 31 16.57 22.22 -0.67
CA PHE A 31 15.73 23.31 -0.21
C PHE A 31 14.23 22.94 -0.13
N SER A 32 13.86 21.74 -0.56
CA SER A 32 12.50 21.22 -0.54
C SER A 32 12.49 19.81 0.03
N ILE A 33 12.72 19.71 1.34
CA ILE A 33 12.82 18.41 2.06
C ILE A 33 11.51 17.62 1.94
N ASP A 34 10.40 18.33 1.72
CA ASP A 34 9.07 17.76 1.55
C ASP A 34 8.80 17.21 0.14
N SER A 35 9.69 17.45 -0.83
CA SER A 35 9.53 16.97 -2.20
C SER A 35 10.64 16.01 -2.59
N THR A 36 10.26 14.76 -2.83
CA THR A 36 11.17 13.75 -3.37
C THR A 36 11.26 13.93 -4.89
N LYS A 37 12.45 14.19 -5.40
CA LYS A 37 12.70 14.29 -6.83
C LYS A 37 13.84 13.37 -7.19
N THR A 38 13.56 12.34 -7.96
CA THR A 38 14.59 11.53 -8.59
C THR A 38 14.35 11.57 -10.07
N ASP A 39 14.87 12.55 -10.83
CA ASP A 39 14.63 12.43 -12.23
C ASP A 39 15.44 13.19 -13.20
N PHE A 40 15.46 12.59 -14.38
CA PHE A 40 16.10 13.08 -15.54
C PHE A 40 15.16 13.85 -16.41
N THR A 41 15.45 15.06 -16.73
CA THR A 41 14.91 15.70 -17.90
C THR A 41 16.07 16.26 -18.68
N GLN A 42 16.25 15.76 -19.90
CA GLN A 42 17.19 16.33 -20.86
C GLN A 42 16.46 16.62 -22.15
N SER A 43 16.41 17.88 -22.53
CA SER A 43 15.99 18.26 -23.88
C SER A 43 17.22 18.32 -24.79
N PHE A 44 17.20 17.64 -25.91
CA PHE A 44 18.28 17.63 -26.89
C PHE A 44 17.73 17.55 -28.31
N THR A 45 18.58 17.81 -29.28
CA THR A 45 18.20 17.95 -30.70
C THR A 45 18.77 16.82 -31.51
N ILE A 46 17.96 16.22 -32.38
CA ILE A 46 18.38 15.17 -33.32
C ILE A 46 18.17 15.61 -34.75
N PRO A 47 19.03 15.20 -35.71
CA PRO A 47 18.87 15.55 -37.12
C PRO A 47 17.60 14.91 -37.71
N ALA A 48 16.97 15.60 -38.65
CA ALA A 48 15.88 15.04 -39.42
C ALA A 48 16.40 14.15 -40.58
N SER A 49 17.18 13.13 -40.20
CA SER A 49 17.63 12.12 -41.16
C SER A 49 16.48 11.22 -41.61
N GLU A 50 16.70 10.42 -42.66
CA GLU A 50 15.69 9.48 -43.17
C GLU A 50 15.25 8.50 -42.06
N ASN A 51 16.20 7.99 -41.27
CA ASN A 51 15.94 7.10 -40.18
C ASN A 51 15.13 7.78 -39.06
N ASN A 52 15.56 8.96 -38.61
CA ASN A 52 14.86 9.71 -37.56
C ASN A 52 13.49 10.17 -37.98
N ASN A 53 13.30 10.55 -39.27
CA ASN A 53 12.01 10.88 -39.80
C ASN A 53 11.03 9.69 -39.76
N LYS A 54 11.52 8.48 -40.04
CA LYS A 54 10.70 7.25 -39.87
C LYS A 54 10.33 6.99 -38.44
N ILE A 55 11.30 7.09 -37.50
CA ILE A 55 11.07 6.89 -36.10
C ILE A 55 10.11 7.95 -35.52
N MET A 56 10.22 9.20 -36.00
CA MET A 56 9.35 10.31 -35.57
C MET A 56 8.08 10.40 -36.44
N HIS A 57 7.81 9.38 -37.32
CA HIS A 57 6.62 9.29 -38.16
C HIS A 57 6.29 10.57 -38.94
N HIS A 58 7.33 11.27 -39.40
CA HIS A 58 7.15 12.51 -40.18
C HIS A 58 6.27 13.56 -39.49
N PHE A 59 6.42 13.72 -38.19
CA PHE A 59 5.63 14.62 -37.32
C PHE A 59 5.38 16.01 -37.90
N TYR A 60 6.27 16.52 -38.74
CA TYR A 60 6.16 17.83 -39.37
C TYR A 60 5.09 17.89 -40.50
N GLN A 61 4.53 16.77 -40.90
CA GLN A 61 3.48 16.67 -41.93
C GLN A 61 2.12 16.60 -41.23
N ASN A 62 1.21 17.52 -41.62
CA ASN A 62 -0.12 17.61 -41.01
C ASN A 62 -1.14 16.60 -41.55
N ASP A 63 -0.80 15.92 -42.63
CA ASP A 63 -1.65 14.97 -43.36
C ASP A 63 -1.38 13.49 -42.98
N VAL A 64 -0.50 13.26 -42.02
CA VAL A 64 -0.28 11.93 -41.44
C VAL A 64 -1.48 11.57 -40.58
N ASP A 65 -2.24 10.56 -41.00
CA ASP A 65 -3.48 10.13 -40.35
C ASP A 65 -3.21 9.57 -38.96
N VAL A 66 -3.54 10.35 -37.95
CA VAL A 66 -3.33 10.03 -36.52
C VAL A 66 -4.37 9.03 -35.99
N TYR A 67 -5.43 8.73 -36.79
CA TYR A 67 -6.53 7.86 -36.38
C TYR A 67 -6.30 6.37 -36.63
N ASN A 68 -5.26 6.00 -37.32
CA ASN A 68 -4.92 4.59 -37.47
C ASN A 68 -4.30 4.08 -36.15
N GLN A 69 -4.91 3.07 -35.54
CA GLN A 69 -4.56 2.54 -34.20
C GLN A 69 -3.09 2.10 -34.02
N ASN A 70 -2.30 2.12 -35.07
CA ASN A 70 -0.86 1.83 -35.05
C ASN A 70 0.01 3.07 -35.30
N VAL A 71 -0.54 4.28 -35.32
CA VAL A 71 0.19 5.53 -35.51
C VAL A 71 0.28 6.27 -34.20
N LEU A 72 1.47 6.69 -33.85
CA LEU A 72 1.88 7.33 -32.65
C LEU A 72 0.98 8.48 -32.22
N ASN A 73 0.46 8.34 -31.02
CA ASN A 73 -0.03 9.49 -30.29
C ASN A 73 1.19 10.28 -29.78
N TYR A 74 1.49 11.43 -30.39
CA TYR A 74 2.63 12.30 -30.01
C TYR A 74 2.56 12.82 -28.58
N ASN A 75 1.40 12.70 -27.92
CA ASN A 75 1.22 13.02 -26.52
C ASN A 75 1.63 11.87 -25.57
N ILE A 76 1.91 10.69 -26.12
CA ILE A 76 2.35 9.53 -25.34
C ILE A 76 3.88 9.47 -25.36
N ARG A 77 4.47 9.34 -24.19
CA ARG A 77 5.89 9.09 -24.03
C ARG A 77 6.23 7.67 -24.44
N ARG A 78 7.24 7.50 -25.28
CA ARG A 78 7.70 6.23 -25.84
C ARG A 78 8.84 5.66 -25.03
N ASP A 79 8.88 4.35 -24.86
CA ASP A 79 9.95 3.66 -24.16
C ASP A 79 11.31 3.90 -24.84
N ALA A 80 12.30 4.25 -24.06
CA ALA A 80 13.62 4.59 -24.54
C ALA A 80 14.72 4.15 -23.57
N HIS A 81 15.91 3.90 -24.13
CA HIS A 81 17.11 3.68 -23.33
C HIS A 81 18.32 4.37 -23.95
N ILE A 82 19.25 4.68 -23.08
CA ILE A 82 20.51 5.33 -23.43
C ILE A 82 21.65 4.36 -23.14
N GLU A 83 22.57 4.20 -24.11
CA GLU A 83 23.79 3.42 -23.98
C GLU A 83 25.03 4.32 -24.16
N ILE A 84 26.11 3.97 -23.47
CA ILE A 84 27.44 4.58 -23.63
C ILE A 84 28.43 3.46 -24.01
N ASP A 85 29.04 3.55 -25.18
CA ASP A 85 29.95 2.53 -25.70
C ASP A 85 29.34 1.10 -25.67
N LEU A 86 28.05 0.96 -26.03
CA LEU A 86 27.27 -0.29 -26.00
C LEU A 86 26.94 -0.83 -24.60
N VAL A 87 27.20 -0.06 -23.54
CA VAL A 87 26.81 -0.43 -22.18
C VAL A 87 25.54 0.33 -21.81
N PRO A 88 24.48 -0.35 -21.37
CA PRO A 88 23.26 0.31 -20.91
C PRO A 88 23.57 1.29 -19.78
N PHE A 89 23.06 2.53 -19.93
CA PHE A 89 23.31 3.60 -18.96
C PHE A 89 22.04 3.98 -18.19
N ARG A 90 20.96 4.27 -18.94
CA ARG A 90 19.66 4.65 -18.32
C ARG A 90 18.50 4.18 -19.18
N THR A 91 17.41 3.82 -18.50
CA THR A 91 16.11 3.53 -19.10
C THR A 91 15.11 4.63 -18.74
N GLY A 92 14.10 4.82 -19.57
CA GLY A 92 13.07 5.85 -19.38
C GLY A 92 12.19 5.98 -20.61
N LYS A 93 11.63 7.16 -20.80
CA LYS A 93 10.72 7.45 -21.92
C LYS A 93 11.15 8.73 -22.64
N ILE A 94 10.91 8.78 -23.93
CA ILE A 94 11.12 9.97 -24.76
C ILE A 94 9.78 10.55 -25.22
N GLN A 95 9.71 11.87 -25.22
CA GLN A 95 8.62 12.65 -25.78
C GLN A 95 9.17 13.58 -26.85
N LEU A 96 8.49 13.65 -28.00
CA LEU A 96 8.76 14.63 -29.04
C LEU A 96 8.14 15.96 -28.63
N GLU A 97 8.96 17.01 -28.57
CA GLU A 97 8.51 18.35 -28.19
C GLU A 97 8.25 19.23 -29.41
N LYS A 98 9.14 19.18 -30.40
CA LYS A 98 9.12 20.13 -31.51
C LYS A 98 9.86 19.59 -32.73
N ALA A 99 9.38 19.98 -33.91
CA ALA A 99 10.14 19.87 -35.16
C ALA A 99 10.46 21.26 -35.70
N ASN A 100 11.69 21.49 -36.12
CA ASN A 100 12.11 22.74 -36.76
C ASN A 100 12.09 22.57 -38.28
N VAL A 101 11.33 23.41 -38.97
CA VAL A 101 11.21 23.42 -40.41
C VAL A 101 11.78 24.74 -40.93
N ILE A 102 12.74 24.68 -41.88
CA ILE A 102 13.34 25.85 -42.51
C ILE A 102 13.17 25.68 -44.04
N ASN A 103 12.64 26.68 -44.69
CA ASN A 103 12.36 26.67 -46.13
C ASN A 103 11.54 25.44 -46.60
N GLY A 104 10.57 25.01 -45.78
CA GLY A 104 9.73 23.87 -46.06
C GLY A 104 10.36 22.49 -45.85
N GLN A 105 11.61 22.44 -45.39
CA GLN A 105 12.30 21.20 -45.03
C GLN A 105 12.53 21.07 -43.57
N VAL A 106 12.19 19.91 -42.99
CA VAL A 106 12.50 19.59 -41.60
C VAL A 106 14.01 19.49 -41.41
N GLN A 107 14.54 20.18 -40.41
CA GLN A 107 15.97 20.21 -40.12
C GLN A 107 16.32 19.32 -38.93
N ASN A 108 15.53 19.41 -37.88
CA ASN A 108 15.76 18.66 -36.66
C ASN A 108 14.47 18.50 -35.85
N TYR A 109 14.54 17.56 -34.90
CA TYR A 109 13.53 17.36 -33.85
C TYR A 109 14.15 17.66 -32.51
N GLN A 110 13.38 18.31 -31.65
CA GLN A 110 13.69 18.47 -30.25
C GLN A 110 12.92 17.42 -29.46
N ILE A 111 13.63 16.63 -28.68
CA ILE A 111 13.07 15.56 -27.86
C ILE A 111 13.55 15.69 -26.42
N CYS A 112 12.73 15.20 -25.49
CA CYS A 112 13.03 15.20 -24.08
C CYS A 112 13.01 13.77 -23.54
N PHE A 113 14.04 13.41 -22.76
CA PHE A 113 14.10 12.13 -22.09
C PHE A 113 13.65 12.28 -20.65
N TYR A 114 12.75 11.43 -20.21
CA TYR A 114 12.15 11.40 -18.89
C TYR A 114 12.49 10.08 -18.21
N GLY A 115 12.95 10.15 -16.98
CA GLY A 115 13.16 9.00 -16.13
C GLY A 115 11.87 8.40 -15.58
N ASP A 116 12.00 7.28 -14.89
CA ASP A 116 10.87 6.43 -14.49
C ASP A 116 9.87 7.07 -13.52
N LEU A 117 10.26 8.04 -12.69
CA LEU A 117 9.34 8.65 -11.70
C LEU A 117 8.26 9.56 -12.28
N ILE A 118 8.56 10.29 -13.34
CA ILE A 118 7.53 11.10 -14.03
C ILE A 118 6.43 10.18 -14.58
N SER A 119 6.83 9.00 -15.03
CA SER A 119 5.93 7.93 -15.47
C SER A 119 4.97 7.47 -14.36
N LEU A 120 5.41 7.35 -13.12
CA LEU A 120 4.55 6.94 -12.00
C LEU A 120 3.41 7.93 -11.76
N LYS A 121 3.69 9.23 -11.74
CA LYS A 121 2.66 10.26 -11.58
C LYS A 121 1.63 10.21 -12.71
N ASP A 122 2.09 10.03 -13.94
CA ASP A 122 1.21 9.93 -15.11
C ASP A 122 0.34 8.66 -15.06
N ILE A 123 0.89 7.53 -14.61
CA ILE A 123 0.16 6.26 -14.45
C ILE A 123 -0.93 6.40 -13.39
N LEU A 124 -0.59 6.97 -12.22
CA LEU A 124 -1.54 7.12 -11.13
C LEU A 124 -2.65 8.13 -11.44
N GLY A 125 -2.34 9.17 -12.21
CA GLY A 125 -3.30 10.18 -12.66
C GLY A 125 -4.11 10.80 -11.53
N GLU A 126 -5.41 10.90 -11.74
CA GLU A 126 -6.40 11.48 -10.81
C GLU A 126 -7.17 10.41 -10.01
N THR A 127 -6.81 9.13 -10.16
CA THR A 127 -7.51 8.01 -9.52
C THR A 127 -7.53 8.14 -8.00
N LYS A 128 -8.71 7.90 -7.42
CA LYS A 128 -8.90 7.95 -5.96
C LYS A 128 -8.72 6.58 -5.31
N LEU A 129 -8.41 6.57 -4.04
CA LEU A 129 -8.33 5.33 -3.26
C LEU A 129 -9.63 4.53 -3.31
N SER A 130 -10.79 5.20 -3.32
CA SER A 130 -12.11 4.56 -3.38
C SER A 130 -12.43 3.88 -4.71
N GLU A 131 -11.63 4.06 -5.75
CA GLU A 131 -11.82 3.47 -7.08
C GLU A 131 -11.05 2.15 -7.27
N LEU A 132 -10.18 1.80 -6.32
CA LEU A 132 -9.37 0.59 -6.36
C LEU A 132 -10.19 -0.64 -6.00
N ASP A 133 -9.69 -1.83 -6.33
CA ASP A 133 -10.30 -3.11 -5.94
C ASP A 133 -9.82 -3.55 -4.55
N TYR A 134 -10.76 -3.68 -3.61
CA TYR A 134 -10.55 -4.18 -2.25
C TYR A 134 -11.32 -5.48 -1.98
N SER A 135 -11.82 -6.16 -3.00
CA SER A 135 -12.66 -7.35 -2.86
C SER A 135 -11.99 -8.47 -2.05
N SER A 136 -10.67 -8.60 -2.12
CA SER A 136 -9.89 -9.59 -1.36
C SER A 136 -9.77 -9.31 0.14
N PHE A 137 -10.08 -8.08 0.59
CA PHE A 137 -9.96 -7.65 1.99
C PHE A 137 -11.31 -7.51 2.70
N THR A 138 -12.41 -7.68 1.97
CA THR A 138 -13.75 -7.63 2.55
C THR A 138 -14.03 -8.86 3.43
N HIS A 139 -15.01 -8.72 4.31
CA HIS A 139 -15.49 -9.82 5.17
C HIS A 139 -16.94 -9.60 5.55
N ALA A 140 -17.60 -10.66 6.03
CA ALA A 140 -18.95 -10.53 6.53
C ALA A 140 -18.99 -9.59 7.73
N TYR A 141 -19.83 -8.55 7.62
CA TYR A 141 -20.05 -7.56 8.66
C TYR A 141 -21.11 -8.06 9.64
N ASN A 142 -20.67 -8.63 10.72
CA ASN A 142 -21.49 -9.08 11.84
C ASN A 142 -20.72 -8.90 13.14
N GLU A 143 -21.42 -8.95 14.26
CA GLU A 143 -20.88 -8.72 15.60
C GLU A 143 -19.67 -9.62 15.90
N SER A 144 -19.78 -10.90 15.59
CA SER A 144 -18.68 -11.86 15.85
C SER A 144 -17.41 -11.49 15.11
N ASN A 145 -17.49 -11.19 13.81
CA ASN A 145 -16.34 -10.84 12.97
C ASN A 145 -15.73 -9.50 13.35
N VAL A 146 -16.56 -8.49 13.69
CA VAL A 146 -16.07 -7.17 14.10
C VAL A 146 -15.34 -7.28 15.44
N ILE A 147 -15.97 -7.94 16.44
CA ILE A 147 -15.37 -8.14 17.76
C ILE A 147 -14.07 -8.94 17.66
N ASP A 148 -14.07 -10.02 16.86
CA ASP A 148 -12.86 -10.83 16.64
C ASP A 148 -11.69 -9.97 16.14
N ARG A 149 -11.95 -9.07 15.19
CA ARG A 149 -10.94 -8.13 14.65
C ARG A 149 -10.53 -7.01 15.60
N CYS A 150 -11.29 -6.77 16.68
CA CYS A 150 -10.89 -5.85 17.76
C CYS A 150 -9.93 -6.52 18.74
N VAL A 151 -10.13 -7.81 19.05
CA VAL A 151 -9.50 -8.45 20.21
C VAL A 151 -8.47 -9.53 19.87
N ASN A 152 -8.62 -10.25 18.77
CA ASN A 152 -7.73 -11.36 18.43
C ASN A 152 -6.48 -10.94 17.66
N ASN A 153 -5.35 -11.55 18.01
CA ASN A 153 -4.05 -11.29 17.41
C ASN A 153 -3.82 -12.00 16.05
N THR A 154 -4.88 -12.55 15.42
CA THR A 154 -4.82 -13.06 14.05
C THR A 154 -4.40 -11.92 13.11
N ALA A 155 -3.58 -12.20 12.09
CA ALA A 155 -3.11 -11.20 11.14
C ALA A 155 -4.22 -10.77 10.16
N TYR A 156 -5.11 -9.88 10.60
CA TYR A 156 -6.16 -9.31 9.76
C TYR A 156 -5.67 -8.04 9.06
N ASP A 157 -6.01 -7.92 7.77
CA ASP A 157 -5.74 -6.70 6.99
C ASP A 157 -6.73 -5.58 7.30
N VAL A 158 -7.94 -5.95 7.73
CA VAL A 158 -8.98 -5.00 8.20
C VAL A 158 -9.26 -5.24 9.66
N ARG A 159 -9.25 -4.17 10.46
CA ARG A 159 -9.50 -4.17 11.90
C ARG A 159 -10.41 -3.01 12.29
N TYR A 160 -10.94 -3.05 13.50
CA TYR A 160 -11.82 -2.02 14.03
C TYR A 160 -11.19 -1.40 15.29
N PRO A 161 -10.61 -0.19 15.17
CA PRO A 161 -10.11 0.56 16.31
C PRO A 161 -11.26 0.93 17.27
N LEU A 162 -10.99 1.01 18.56
CA LEU A 162 -11.94 1.57 19.53
C LEU A 162 -12.00 3.10 19.38
N ILE A 163 -12.62 3.56 18.31
CA ILE A 163 -12.87 4.98 18.01
C ILE A 163 -14.37 5.17 17.79
N THR A 164 -14.97 6.05 18.54
CA THR A 164 -16.40 6.37 18.42
C THR A 164 -16.64 7.76 17.85
N SER A 165 -17.77 7.92 17.17
CA SER A 165 -18.32 9.21 16.74
C SER A 165 -19.78 9.38 17.20
N GLY A 166 -20.34 8.43 17.96
CA GLY A 166 -21.72 8.46 18.38
C GLY A 166 -21.92 9.08 19.77
N ARG A 167 -21.06 8.77 20.69
CA ARG A 167 -21.17 9.18 22.09
C ARG A 167 -19.79 9.24 22.76
N VAL A 168 -19.66 9.94 23.86
CA VAL A 168 -18.46 9.90 24.69
C VAL A 168 -18.55 8.67 25.57
N TRP A 169 -17.62 7.74 25.44
CA TRP A 169 -17.52 6.58 26.33
C TRP A 169 -16.95 6.96 27.67
N ASP A 170 -17.45 6.34 28.75
CA ASP A 170 -16.87 6.40 30.08
C ASP A 170 -16.65 4.98 30.65
N TYR A 171 -16.01 4.90 31.82
CA TYR A 171 -15.64 3.65 32.49
C TYR A 171 -15.73 3.85 34.02
N ASN A 172 -16.20 2.83 34.75
CA ASN A 172 -16.45 2.89 36.19
C ASN A 172 -17.39 4.02 36.63
N GLY A 173 -18.14 4.56 35.69
CA GLY A 173 -19.15 5.59 35.93
C GLY A 173 -20.49 5.01 36.39
N PRO A 174 -21.53 5.85 36.42
CA PRO A 174 -22.90 5.39 36.62
C PRO A 174 -23.32 4.32 35.60
N ASP A 175 -24.26 3.45 35.98
CA ASP A 175 -24.88 2.50 35.07
C ASP A 175 -25.75 3.26 34.05
N ASN A 176 -25.14 3.66 32.98
CA ASN A 176 -25.76 4.43 31.91
C ASN A 176 -25.28 3.99 30.53
N THR A 177 -25.85 4.57 29.47
CA THR A 177 -25.56 4.23 28.08
C THR A 177 -24.17 4.65 27.60
N ASN A 178 -23.37 5.36 28.39
CA ASN A 178 -22.01 5.77 28.04
C ASN A 178 -20.95 4.85 28.66
N ASN A 179 -21.29 4.16 29.73
CA ASN A 179 -20.35 3.35 30.49
C ASN A 179 -20.14 1.97 29.85
N ILE A 180 -18.97 1.73 29.27
CA ILE A 180 -18.67 0.51 28.49
C ILE A 180 -18.40 -0.74 29.35
N ASP A 181 -18.31 -0.65 30.66
CA ASP A 181 -18.13 -1.80 31.55
C ASP A 181 -19.46 -2.41 32.02
N VAL A 182 -20.60 -1.76 31.74
CA VAL A 182 -21.97 -2.21 32.05
C VAL A 182 -22.74 -2.59 30.81
N ASN A 183 -23.83 -3.36 30.99
CA ASN A 183 -24.64 -3.81 29.87
C ASN A 183 -25.36 -2.65 29.15
N ALA A 184 -25.81 -1.64 29.88
CA ALA A 184 -26.51 -0.50 29.31
C ALA A 184 -25.66 0.35 28.36
N GLY A 185 -24.35 0.37 28.57
CA GLY A 185 -23.38 1.13 27.78
C GLY A 185 -22.45 0.28 26.95
N ALA A 186 -22.72 -1.02 26.79
CA ALA A 186 -21.93 -1.91 25.93
C ALA A 186 -21.73 -1.32 24.53
N ILE A 187 -20.55 -1.54 23.96
CA ILE A 187 -20.16 -1.02 22.63
C ILE A 187 -20.97 -1.75 21.56
N ASN A 188 -21.76 -1.01 20.80
CA ASN A 188 -22.37 -1.53 19.60
C ASN A 188 -21.35 -1.53 18.45
N VAL A 189 -21.24 -2.63 17.73
CA VAL A 189 -20.26 -2.75 16.61
C VAL A 189 -20.51 -1.72 15.52
N SER A 190 -21.72 -1.21 15.37
CA SER A 190 -22.07 -0.13 14.42
C SER A 190 -21.44 1.23 14.76
N GLU A 191 -20.96 1.41 15.99
CA GLU A 191 -20.21 2.61 16.40
C GLU A 191 -18.78 2.61 15.83
N LEU A 192 -18.27 1.43 15.40
CA LEU A 192 -16.89 1.24 15.01
C LEU A 192 -16.72 1.30 13.50
N PHE A 193 -15.85 2.20 13.04
CA PHE A 193 -15.42 2.21 11.66
C PHE A 193 -14.16 1.35 11.49
N PRO A 194 -14.04 0.67 10.32
CA PRO A 194 -12.86 -0.15 10.05
C PRO A 194 -11.59 0.67 9.81
N SER A 195 -10.47 0.00 9.89
CA SER A 195 -9.18 0.45 9.38
C SER A 195 -8.57 -0.63 8.51
N ILE A 196 -7.87 -0.25 7.45
CA ILE A 196 -7.19 -1.16 6.53
C ILE A 196 -5.68 -0.96 6.60
N ARG A 197 -4.94 -2.05 6.55
CA ARG A 197 -3.48 -2.03 6.55
C ARG A 197 -2.94 -1.27 5.33
N ILE A 198 -1.94 -0.41 5.51
CA ILE A 198 -1.35 0.38 4.42
C ILE A 198 -0.74 -0.54 3.34
N SER A 199 -0.10 -1.64 3.73
CA SER A 199 0.44 -2.60 2.75
C SER A 199 -0.64 -3.23 1.87
N SER A 200 -1.85 -3.45 2.38
CA SER A 200 -2.99 -3.96 1.60
C SER A 200 -3.51 -2.92 0.60
N ILE A 201 -3.50 -1.63 0.96
CA ILE A 201 -3.79 -0.53 0.03
C ILE A 201 -2.74 -0.50 -1.09
N LEU A 202 -1.45 -0.60 -0.75
CA LEU A 202 -0.37 -0.66 -1.75
C LEU A 202 -0.51 -1.87 -2.68
N GLN A 203 -0.95 -3.01 -2.17
CA GLN A 203 -1.25 -4.19 -2.99
C GLN A 203 -2.39 -3.92 -3.98
N SER A 204 -3.48 -3.28 -3.55
CA SER A 204 -4.57 -2.87 -4.43
C SER A 204 -4.11 -1.86 -5.50
N ILE A 205 -3.24 -0.90 -5.14
CA ILE A 205 -2.64 0.04 -6.09
C ILE A 205 -1.83 -0.70 -7.14
N GLN A 206 -0.95 -1.61 -6.73
CA GLN A 206 -0.11 -2.40 -7.63
C GLN A 206 -0.95 -3.22 -8.60
N SER A 207 -1.99 -3.88 -8.09
CA SER A 207 -2.90 -4.69 -8.89
C SER A 207 -3.69 -3.86 -9.91
N TYR A 208 -4.23 -2.72 -9.49
CA TYR A 208 -5.07 -1.85 -10.33
C TYR A 208 -4.29 -1.23 -11.50
N PHE A 209 -3.07 -0.76 -11.24
CA PHE A 209 -2.24 -0.09 -12.25
C PHE A 209 -1.28 -1.03 -12.99
N GLY A 210 -1.17 -2.29 -12.59
CA GLY A 210 -0.20 -3.24 -13.15
C GLY A 210 1.26 -2.80 -12.91
N ILE A 211 1.54 -2.23 -11.74
CA ILE A 211 2.86 -1.72 -11.34
C ILE A 211 3.43 -2.53 -10.18
N THR A 212 4.74 -2.38 -9.96
CA THR A 212 5.42 -2.92 -8.78
C THR A 212 5.95 -1.78 -7.91
N LEU A 213 5.56 -1.79 -6.64
CA LEU A 213 6.11 -0.91 -5.60
C LEU A 213 6.78 -1.81 -4.56
N ASP A 214 8.10 -1.87 -4.58
CA ASP A 214 8.90 -2.70 -3.69
C ASP A 214 9.55 -1.86 -2.60
N SER A 215 9.73 -2.43 -1.41
CA SER A 215 10.41 -1.78 -0.29
C SER A 215 10.82 -2.81 0.76
N LEU A 216 12.09 -2.79 1.16
CA LEU A 216 12.54 -3.57 2.32
C LEU A 216 11.90 -3.08 3.61
N PHE A 217 11.63 -1.78 3.70
CA PHE A 217 10.95 -1.17 4.83
C PHE A 217 9.49 -1.65 4.98
N ALA A 218 8.81 -1.97 3.86
CA ALA A 218 7.42 -2.44 3.87
C ALA A 218 7.25 -3.75 4.65
N SER A 219 8.29 -4.57 4.80
CA SER A 219 8.28 -5.81 5.60
C SER A 219 8.56 -5.58 7.09
N THR A 220 8.99 -4.38 7.48
CA THR A 220 9.26 -4.06 8.89
C THR A 220 7.98 -3.90 9.69
N LYS A 221 7.99 -4.21 10.98
CA LYS A 221 6.83 -4.04 11.87
C LYS A 221 6.34 -2.58 11.89
N ASN A 222 7.25 -1.61 11.79
CA ASN A 222 6.92 -0.18 11.75
C ASN A 222 6.04 0.21 10.56
N PHE A 223 6.16 -0.47 9.43
CA PHE A 223 5.28 -0.25 8.28
C PHE A 223 4.09 -1.20 8.27
N TYR A 224 4.34 -2.48 8.56
CA TYR A 224 3.32 -3.53 8.51
C TYR A 224 2.16 -3.30 9.49
N ASN A 225 2.43 -2.68 10.65
CA ASN A 225 1.41 -2.36 11.65
C ASN A 225 0.77 -0.97 11.47
N ALA A 226 1.03 -0.28 10.36
CA ALA A 226 0.35 0.98 10.03
C ALA A 226 -0.95 0.71 9.27
N TYR A 227 -2.03 1.35 9.71
CA TYR A 227 -3.39 1.20 9.18
C TYR A 227 -3.97 2.57 8.85
N LEU A 228 -4.76 2.63 7.77
CA LEU A 228 -5.56 3.80 7.42
C LEU A 228 -6.98 3.63 7.97
N TYR A 229 -7.45 4.60 8.74
CA TYR A 229 -8.80 4.63 9.31
C TYR A 229 -9.83 5.05 8.24
N LEU A 230 -10.92 4.29 8.12
CA LEU A 230 -11.86 4.37 7.00
C LEU A 230 -13.18 5.10 7.37
N LYS A 231 -13.10 6.25 8.02
CA LYS A 231 -14.28 7.06 8.29
C LYS A 231 -14.34 8.27 7.35
N ASN A 232 -15.11 8.14 6.26
CA ASN A 232 -15.34 9.24 5.30
C ASN A 232 -16.77 9.78 5.29
N LYS A 233 -17.63 9.28 6.16
CA LYS A 233 -19.04 9.70 6.32
C LYS A 233 -19.52 9.49 7.75
N ASP A 234 -20.68 10.03 8.07
CA ASP A 234 -21.22 9.95 9.43
C ASP A 234 -21.76 8.56 9.77
N VAL A 235 -22.31 7.87 8.78
CA VAL A 235 -22.89 6.53 8.94
C VAL A 235 -21.99 5.52 8.24
N PHE A 236 -21.68 4.44 8.94
CA PHE A 236 -20.93 3.31 8.41
C PHE A 236 -21.66 2.66 7.21
N SER A 237 -20.89 2.23 6.21
CA SER A 237 -21.42 1.57 5.01
C SER A 237 -20.99 0.13 4.92
N PHE A 238 -21.97 -0.72 4.65
CA PHE A 238 -21.75 -2.11 4.27
C PHE A 238 -22.63 -2.45 3.06
N LYS A 239 -22.29 -3.52 2.35
CA LYS A 239 -23.11 -4.08 1.26
C LYS A 239 -23.82 -5.31 1.78
N THR A 240 -25.13 -5.40 1.56
CA THR A 240 -25.83 -6.65 1.82
C THR A 240 -25.42 -7.69 0.79
N SER A 241 -25.32 -8.94 1.21
CA SER A 241 -25.14 -10.06 0.30
C SER A 241 -26.29 -10.17 -0.69
N THR A 242 -26.03 -10.73 -1.85
CA THR A 242 -27.09 -11.18 -2.78
C THR A 242 -27.20 -12.69 -2.61
N GLU A 243 -28.33 -13.14 -2.12
CA GLU A 243 -28.54 -14.57 -1.79
C GLU A 243 -29.59 -15.18 -2.71
N ASP A 244 -29.37 -16.44 -3.08
CA ASP A 244 -30.32 -17.22 -3.86
C ASP A 244 -31.51 -17.66 -2.98
N VAL A 245 -32.71 -17.55 -3.51
CA VAL A 245 -33.90 -18.16 -2.91
C VAL A 245 -33.90 -19.64 -3.26
N ILE A 246 -33.69 -20.51 -2.28
CA ILE A 246 -33.62 -21.96 -2.47
C ILE A 246 -34.93 -22.60 -2.00
N LEU A 247 -35.55 -23.40 -2.86
CA LEU A 247 -36.78 -24.09 -2.52
C LEU A 247 -36.50 -25.24 -1.53
N THR A 248 -37.27 -25.30 -0.44
CA THR A 248 -37.21 -26.38 0.55
C THR A 248 -38.29 -27.43 0.31
N SER A 249 -39.41 -27.01 -0.28
CA SER A 249 -40.44 -27.92 -0.77
C SER A 249 -40.70 -27.69 -2.25
N THR A 250 -41.00 -28.75 -2.98
CA THR A 250 -41.24 -28.69 -4.43
C THR A 250 -42.52 -29.43 -4.78
N THR A 251 -43.24 -28.89 -5.71
CA THR A 251 -44.38 -29.52 -6.37
C THR A 251 -44.09 -29.57 -7.86
N ASN A 252 -44.12 -30.78 -8.44
CA ASN A 252 -43.97 -30.97 -9.85
C ASN A 252 -45.34 -31.32 -10.46
N THR A 253 -45.72 -30.54 -11.42
CA THR A 253 -46.97 -30.69 -12.15
C THR A 253 -46.71 -30.99 -13.64
N ASN A 254 -47.75 -31.22 -14.39
CA ASN A 254 -47.63 -31.35 -15.86
C ASN A 254 -47.25 -30.03 -16.54
N TYR A 255 -47.23 -28.93 -15.81
CA TYR A 255 -47.00 -27.58 -16.32
C TYR A 255 -45.71 -26.95 -15.80
N PHE A 256 -45.30 -27.37 -14.59
CA PHE A 256 -44.11 -26.85 -13.90
C PHE A 256 -43.26 -27.93 -13.29
N ASN A 257 -41.96 -27.69 -13.34
CA ASN A 257 -40.98 -28.46 -12.60
C ASN A 257 -40.24 -27.52 -11.67
N LEU A 258 -40.25 -27.79 -10.37
CA LEU A 258 -39.55 -27.03 -9.34
C LEU A 258 -38.33 -27.85 -8.86
N SER A 259 -37.16 -27.24 -8.81
CA SER A 259 -35.91 -27.87 -8.37
C SER A 259 -35.47 -27.34 -7.01
N LEU A 260 -34.99 -28.24 -6.14
CA LEU A 260 -34.43 -27.88 -4.82
C LEU A 260 -33.01 -27.31 -4.89
N SER A 261 -32.25 -27.69 -5.88
CA SER A 261 -30.80 -27.36 -5.93
C SER A 261 -30.50 -25.90 -6.27
N GLU A 262 -31.38 -25.31 -7.02
CA GLU A 262 -31.41 -23.90 -7.37
C GLU A 262 -32.86 -23.48 -7.44
N THR A 263 -33.20 -22.21 -7.22
CA THR A 263 -34.57 -21.75 -7.38
C THR A 263 -35.00 -21.80 -8.85
N ILE A 264 -35.10 -23.02 -9.39
CA ILE A 264 -35.44 -23.21 -10.78
C ILE A 264 -36.91 -23.54 -10.89
N LEU A 265 -37.68 -22.64 -11.45
CA LEU A 265 -39.03 -22.90 -11.97
C LEU A 265 -38.93 -23.14 -13.47
N GLN A 266 -39.19 -24.35 -13.88
CA GLN A 266 -39.15 -24.71 -15.29
C GLN A 266 -40.58 -24.85 -15.81
N TYR A 267 -40.96 -24.04 -16.81
CA TYR A 267 -42.18 -24.25 -17.55
C TYR A 267 -41.99 -25.45 -18.46
N LEU A 268 -42.89 -26.40 -18.37
CA LEU A 268 -42.81 -27.63 -19.16
C LEU A 268 -43.56 -27.46 -20.49
N ALA A 269 -42.95 -27.93 -21.55
CA ALA A 269 -43.64 -28.05 -22.86
C ALA A 269 -44.75 -29.10 -22.80
N PRO A 270 -45.90 -28.89 -23.45
CA PRO A 270 -46.93 -29.90 -23.50
C PRO A 270 -46.41 -31.17 -24.14
N THR A 271 -46.83 -32.34 -23.57
CA THR A 271 -46.41 -33.65 -24.09
C THR A 271 -47.63 -34.39 -24.63
N GLY A 272 -47.44 -35.45 -25.44
CA GLY A 272 -48.53 -36.31 -25.87
C GLY A 272 -49.53 -35.72 -26.85
N GLY A 273 -49.13 -34.73 -27.69
CA GLY A 273 -50.03 -34.14 -28.71
C GLY A 273 -50.93 -33.06 -28.14
N VAL A 274 -50.70 -32.60 -26.90
CA VAL A 274 -51.38 -31.44 -26.30
C VAL A 274 -50.77 -30.16 -26.81
N VAL A 275 -51.59 -29.19 -27.18
CA VAL A 275 -51.15 -27.85 -27.58
C VAL A 275 -51.89 -26.82 -26.72
N TYR A 276 -51.14 -25.88 -26.09
CA TYR A 276 -51.73 -24.74 -25.41
C TYR A 276 -52.23 -23.75 -26.45
N LEU A 277 -53.53 -23.46 -26.43
CA LEU A 277 -54.16 -22.48 -27.32
C LEU A 277 -54.06 -21.07 -26.72
N SER A 278 -54.19 -20.98 -25.42
CA SER A 278 -53.92 -19.77 -24.62
C SER A 278 -53.45 -20.19 -23.23
N SER A 279 -52.54 -19.42 -22.65
CA SER A 279 -52.08 -19.66 -21.30
C SER A 279 -51.68 -18.35 -20.66
N GLN A 280 -52.02 -18.21 -19.36
CA GLN A 280 -51.56 -17.10 -18.54
C GLN A 280 -50.91 -17.67 -17.29
N TRP A 281 -49.74 -17.23 -17.00
CA TRP A 281 -48.91 -17.64 -15.89
C TRP A 281 -48.57 -16.43 -15.05
N THR A 282 -48.77 -16.50 -13.77
CA THR A 282 -48.40 -15.46 -12.80
C THR A 282 -47.54 -16.09 -11.74
N LEU A 283 -46.35 -15.54 -11.56
CA LEU A 283 -45.39 -15.89 -10.54
C LEU A 283 -45.32 -14.76 -9.52
N ALA A 284 -45.40 -15.09 -8.26
CA ALA A 284 -45.27 -14.13 -7.16
C ALA A 284 -44.42 -14.75 -6.02
N LEU A 285 -43.84 -13.91 -5.22
CA LEU A 285 -43.20 -14.27 -3.96
C LEU A 285 -43.99 -13.64 -2.81
N ASP A 286 -44.41 -14.44 -1.85
CA ASP A 286 -44.87 -13.96 -0.56
C ASP A 286 -43.66 -13.84 0.38
N CYS A 287 -43.31 -12.60 0.75
CA CYS A 287 -42.10 -12.28 1.48
C CYS A 287 -42.44 -11.78 2.89
N THR A 288 -41.77 -12.31 3.88
CA THR A 288 -41.90 -11.88 5.29
C THR A 288 -40.53 -11.50 5.82
N PRO A 289 -40.10 -10.24 5.63
CA PRO A 289 -38.82 -9.75 6.14
C PRO A 289 -38.88 -9.49 7.65
N THR A 290 -37.75 -9.75 8.36
CA THR A 290 -37.62 -9.39 9.79
C THR A 290 -37.52 -7.90 10.02
N VAL A 291 -37.07 -7.11 9.02
CA VAL A 291 -37.05 -5.65 9.05
C VAL A 291 -38.04 -5.09 8.03
N THR A 292 -39.22 -4.71 8.50
CA THR A 292 -40.36 -4.29 7.64
C THR A 292 -40.28 -2.85 7.14
N THR A 293 -39.37 -2.03 7.69
CA THR A 293 -39.23 -0.60 7.37
C THR A 293 -38.18 -0.31 6.30
N SER A 294 -37.37 -1.31 5.94
CA SER A 294 -36.30 -1.17 4.93
C SER A 294 -36.69 -1.84 3.62
N ASN A 295 -36.14 -1.34 2.54
CA ASN A 295 -36.33 -1.93 1.23
C ASN A 295 -35.50 -3.22 1.07
N PHE A 296 -36.10 -4.16 0.35
CA PHE A 296 -35.39 -5.28 -0.22
C PHE A 296 -35.65 -5.37 -1.72
N TYR A 297 -34.78 -6.08 -2.44
CA TYR A 297 -34.81 -6.14 -3.89
C TYR A 297 -34.85 -7.60 -4.33
N ILE A 298 -35.74 -7.89 -5.27
CA ILE A 298 -35.89 -9.20 -5.89
C ILE A 298 -35.32 -9.13 -7.30
N GLU A 299 -34.19 -9.77 -7.53
CA GLU A 299 -33.60 -9.90 -8.85
C GLU A 299 -34.14 -11.18 -9.51
N VAL A 300 -34.76 -11.03 -10.67
CA VAL A 300 -35.39 -12.12 -11.42
C VAL A 300 -34.51 -12.50 -12.61
N TYR A 301 -34.09 -13.71 -12.68
CA TYR A 301 -33.26 -14.24 -13.76
C TYR A 301 -34.04 -15.24 -14.60
N SER A 302 -33.90 -15.17 -15.93
CA SER A 302 -34.40 -16.17 -16.86
C SER A 302 -33.22 -16.78 -17.62
N ASN A 303 -33.08 -18.10 -17.54
CA ASN A 303 -31.95 -18.83 -18.14
C ASN A 303 -30.57 -18.19 -17.78
N GLY A 304 -30.42 -17.77 -16.53
CA GLY A 304 -29.17 -17.13 -16.01
C GLY A 304 -28.97 -15.66 -16.40
N ILE A 305 -29.89 -15.03 -17.11
CA ILE A 305 -29.82 -13.62 -17.52
C ILE A 305 -30.79 -12.81 -16.66
N LEU A 306 -30.28 -11.74 -16.01
CA LEU A 306 -31.11 -10.80 -15.25
C LEU A 306 -32.16 -10.15 -16.15
N GLN A 307 -33.44 -10.30 -15.79
CA GLN A 307 -34.59 -9.73 -16.51
C GLN A 307 -35.05 -8.44 -15.87
N THR A 308 -35.19 -8.42 -14.57
CA THR A 308 -35.70 -7.26 -13.81
C THR A 308 -35.24 -7.31 -12.36
N THR A 309 -35.26 -6.14 -11.71
CA THR A 309 -35.09 -5.97 -10.28
C THR A 309 -36.31 -5.26 -9.74
N ILE A 310 -37.00 -5.88 -8.79
CA ILE A 310 -38.24 -5.36 -8.17
C ILE A 310 -37.87 -4.86 -6.77
N THR A 311 -38.27 -3.64 -6.44
CA THR A 311 -38.13 -3.07 -5.09
C THR A 311 -39.39 -3.35 -4.30
N ALA A 312 -39.23 -3.91 -3.09
CA ALA A 312 -40.34 -4.21 -2.16
C ALA A 312 -40.01 -3.75 -0.74
N GLN A 313 -41.02 -3.58 0.09
CA GLN A 313 -40.92 -3.18 1.49
C GLN A 313 -42.03 -3.81 2.29
N GLY A 314 -41.76 -4.26 3.52
CA GLY A 314 -42.72 -4.88 4.41
C GLY A 314 -43.13 -6.28 4.00
N THR A 315 -44.12 -6.84 4.74
CA THR A 315 -44.62 -8.20 4.49
C THR A 315 -45.71 -8.17 3.41
N GLY A 316 -45.66 -9.11 2.46
CA GLY A 316 -46.70 -9.25 1.45
C GLY A 316 -46.26 -9.92 0.16
N VAL A 317 -47.25 -10.10 -0.72
CA VAL A 317 -47.07 -10.75 -2.02
C VAL A 317 -46.54 -9.77 -3.06
N VAL A 318 -45.42 -10.10 -3.65
CA VAL A 318 -44.79 -9.33 -4.72
C VAL A 318 -44.94 -10.10 -6.03
N ASN A 319 -45.63 -9.50 -6.99
CA ASN A 319 -45.77 -10.09 -8.32
C ASN A 319 -44.45 -9.94 -9.10
N ILE A 320 -43.93 -11.06 -9.53
CA ILE A 320 -42.59 -11.14 -10.16
C ILE A 320 -42.72 -11.13 -11.66
N LEU A 321 -43.54 -12.00 -12.21
CA LEU A 321 -43.65 -12.20 -13.65
C LEU A 321 -45.09 -12.61 -14.02
N GLN A 322 -45.59 -11.97 -15.07
CA GLN A 322 -46.82 -12.38 -15.72
C GLN A 322 -46.50 -12.68 -17.20
N VAL A 323 -46.70 -13.93 -17.60
CA VAL A 323 -46.43 -14.37 -18.96
C VAL A 323 -47.71 -14.85 -19.61
N GLN A 324 -48.01 -14.37 -20.81
CA GLN A 324 -49.14 -14.80 -21.60
C GLN A 324 -48.71 -15.59 -22.81
N ASN A 325 -49.54 -16.59 -23.20
CA ASN A 325 -49.32 -17.40 -24.40
C ASN A 325 -47.99 -18.13 -24.47
N VAL A 326 -47.55 -18.70 -23.34
CA VAL A 326 -46.37 -19.58 -23.33
C VAL A 326 -46.71 -20.86 -24.08
N VAL A 327 -46.18 -20.99 -25.29
CA VAL A 327 -46.33 -22.19 -26.12
C VAL A 327 -45.01 -22.97 -26.11
N GLY A 328 -44.98 -24.00 -25.29
CA GLY A 328 -44.01 -25.07 -25.39
C GLY A 328 -42.51 -24.73 -25.17
N LEU A 329 -42.19 -23.64 -24.50
CA LEU A 329 -40.83 -23.29 -24.15
C LEU A 329 -40.50 -23.65 -22.69
N SER A 330 -39.48 -24.48 -22.53
CA SER A 330 -38.84 -24.72 -21.22
C SER A 330 -38.04 -23.47 -20.83
N GLN A 331 -38.39 -22.81 -19.75
CA GLN A 331 -37.72 -21.60 -19.27
C GLN A 331 -37.41 -21.75 -17.77
N ASN A 332 -36.14 -21.58 -17.43
CA ASN A 332 -35.73 -21.59 -16.04
C ASN A 332 -35.82 -20.16 -15.47
N VAL A 333 -36.49 -20.00 -14.34
CA VAL A 333 -36.59 -18.75 -13.60
C VAL A 333 -35.98 -18.94 -12.23
N THR A 334 -35.02 -18.10 -11.88
CA THR A 334 -34.37 -18.10 -10.56
C THR A 334 -34.47 -16.72 -9.92
N PHE A 335 -34.40 -16.67 -8.59
CA PHE A 335 -34.51 -15.45 -7.82
C PHE A 335 -33.31 -15.25 -6.92
N LYS A 336 -32.91 -13.99 -6.79
CA LYS A 336 -31.94 -13.55 -5.80
C LYS A 336 -32.51 -12.42 -4.99
N LEU A 337 -32.24 -12.42 -3.68
CA LEU A 337 -32.64 -11.36 -2.78
C LEU A 337 -31.43 -10.53 -2.36
N ARG A 338 -31.63 -9.23 -2.28
CA ARG A 338 -30.69 -8.24 -1.76
C ARG A 338 -31.48 -7.21 -0.93
N ALA A 339 -30.88 -6.61 0.09
CA ALA A 339 -31.54 -5.58 0.89
C ALA A 339 -30.63 -4.40 1.18
N ASP A 340 -31.20 -3.31 1.69
CA ASP A 340 -30.45 -2.14 2.16
C ASP A 340 -29.85 -2.35 3.56
N VAL A 341 -30.40 -3.32 4.32
CA VAL A 341 -29.97 -3.68 5.67
C VAL A 341 -29.84 -5.20 5.81
N VAL A 342 -29.10 -5.64 6.80
CA VAL A 342 -29.01 -7.08 7.17
C VAL A 342 -30.37 -7.52 7.69
N MET A 343 -30.95 -8.57 7.12
CA MET A 343 -32.25 -9.12 7.53
C MET A 343 -32.39 -10.57 7.08
N ASP A 344 -33.32 -11.27 7.73
CA ASP A 344 -33.82 -12.55 7.26
C ASP A 344 -35.14 -12.32 6.52
N ILE A 345 -35.38 -13.06 5.46
CA ILE A 345 -36.64 -12.99 4.68
C ILE A 345 -37.15 -14.40 4.47
N ASP A 346 -38.32 -14.70 5.07
CA ASP A 346 -39.05 -15.92 4.73
C ASP A 346 -39.75 -15.72 3.40
N VAL A 347 -39.69 -16.71 2.53
CA VAL A 347 -40.22 -16.62 1.17
C VAL A 347 -41.05 -17.85 0.83
N GLN A 348 -42.25 -17.64 0.30
CA GLN A 348 -43.04 -18.65 -0.36
C GLN A 348 -43.22 -18.29 -1.83
N VAL A 349 -42.96 -19.23 -2.72
CA VAL A 349 -43.18 -19.03 -4.16
C VAL A 349 -44.63 -19.40 -4.48
N ILE A 350 -45.36 -18.53 -5.16
CA ILE A 350 -46.74 -18.72 -5.57
C ILE A 350 -46.84 -18.72 -7.08
N LEU A 351 -47.40 -19.81 -7.64
CA LEU A 351 -47.63 -19.99 -9.06
C LEU A 351 -49.13 -20.07 -9.32
N GLN A 352 -49.66 -19.20 -10.15
CA GLN A 352 -51.02 -19.27 -10.64
C GLN A 352 -50.98 -19.44 -12.17
N PHE A 353 -51.79 -20.35 -12.66
CA PHE A 353 -51.87 -20.55 -14.11
C PHE A 353 -53.28 -20.87 -14.55
N SER A 354 -53.61 -20.39 -15.74
CA SER A 354 -54.88 -20.64 -16.40
C SER A 354 -54.73 -20.63 -17.90
N GLY A 355 -55.58 -21.31 -18.60
CA GLY A 355 -55.51 -21.33 -20.06
C GLY A 355 -56.50 -22.31 -20.71
N VAL A 356 -56.32 -22.53 -21.98
CA VAL A 356 -57.07 -23.46 -22.80
C VAL A 356 -56.08 -24.33 -23.58
N GLN A 357 -56.28 -25.65 -23.49
CA GLN A 357 -55.45 -26.61 -24.20
C GLN A 357 -56.28 -27.46 -25.17
N ASN A 358 -55.65 -27.92 -26.26
CA ASN A 358 -56.20 -28.86 -27.21
C ASN A 358 -55.42 -30.19 -27.13
N SER A 359 -56.13 -31.29 -26.82
CA SER A 359 -55.58 -32.61 -26.79
C SER A 359 -56.36 -33.52 -27.74
N GLY A 360 -55.76 -33.92 -28.85
CA GLY A 360 -56.37 -34.78 -29.83
C GLY A 360 -57.65 -34.25 -30.46
N GLY A 361 -57.80 -32.93 -30.61
CA GLY A 361 -58.97 -32.25 -31.12
C GLY A 361 -60.00 -31.80 -30.08
N THR A 362 -59.83 -32.16 -28.81
CA THR A 362 -60.69 -31.73 -27.72
C THR A 362 -60.08 -30.51 -27.01
N VAL A 363 -60.87 -29.44 -26.98
CA VAL A 363 -60.47 -28.17 -26.34
C VAL A 363 -60.99 -28.12 -24.90
N THR A 364 -60.09 -28.05 -23.93
CA THR A 364 -60.42 -27.99 -22.50
C THR A 364 -59.72 -26.85 -21.77
N PRO A 365 -60.42 -26.16 -20.85
CA PRO A 365 -59.75 -25.20 -19.99
C PRO A 365 -58.90 -25.92 -18.93
N PHE A 366 -57.84 -25.28 -18.48
CA PHE A 366 -57.03 -25.67 -17.35
C PHE A 366 -56.78 -24.50 -16.42
N THR A 367 -56.75 -24.75 -15.13
CA THR A 367 -56.36 -23.79 -14.08
C THR A 367 -55.61 -24.51 -13.00
N GLY A 368 -54.72 -23.82 -12.34
CA GLY A 368 -54.02 -24.35 -11.19
C GLY A 368 -53.43 -23.27 -10.30
N PHE A 369 -53.14 -23.66 -9.08
CA PHE A 369 -52.47 -22.86 -8.07
C PHE A 369 -51.49 -23.81 -7.36
N GLU A 370 -50.23 -23.44 -7.38
CA GLU A 370 -49.18 -24.20 -6.77
C GLU A 370 -48.35 -23.28 -5.86
N THR A 371 -47.88 -23.81 -4.74
CA THR A 371 -46.95 -23.11 -3.85
C THR A 371 -45.73 -23.95 -3.61
N ALA A 372 -44.60 -23.30 -3.47
CA ALA A 372 -43.37 -23.92 -3.03
C ALA A 372 -42.76 -23.09 -1.89
N ASP A 373 -42.41 -23.77 -0.79
CA ASP A 373 -41.75 -23.10 0.33
C ASP A 373 -40.26 -22.97 0.04
N ALA A 374 -39.70 -21.80 0.36
CA ALA A 374 -38.31 -21.56 0.31
C ALA A 374 -37.68 -21.58 1.72
N SER A 375 -36.39 -21.88 1.82
CA SER A 375 -35.64 -21.64 3.04
C SER A 375 -35.60 -20.14 3.32
N THR A 376 -35.59 -19.75 4.61
CA THR A 376 -35.31 -18.37 5.00
C THR A 376 -34.01 -17.92 4.36
N THR A 377 -34.08 -16.83 3.59
CA THR A 377 -32.90 -16.24 3.00
C THR A 377 -32.28 -15.25 3.98
N VAL A 378 -31.06 -15.54 4.42
CA VAL A 378 -30.30 -14.71 5.36
C VAL A 378 -29.43 -13.75 4.57
N LEU A 379 -29.81 -12.49 4.56
CA LEU A 379 -29.03 -11.42 3.91
C LEU A 379 -28.01 -10.87 4.90
N SER A 380 -26.77 -11.29 4.76
CA SER A 380 -25.65 -10.82 5.59
C SER A 380 -25.03 -9.54 5.00
N GLY A 381 -24.53 -8.68 5.87
CA GLY A 381 -23.74 -7.53 5.43
C GLY A 381 -22.32 -7.94 5.09
N ASN A 382 -21.74 -7.32 4.07
CA ASN A 382 -20.30 -7.36 3.81
C ASN A 382 -19.72 -5.94 3.92
N LEU A 383 -18.52 -5.84 4.51
CA LEU A 383 -17.84 -4.56 4.59
C LEU A 383 -17.68 -3.93 3.20
N ASP A 384 -18.15 -2.70 3.03
CA ASP A 384 -17.93 -1.89 1.83
C ASP A 384 -16.74 -0.95 2.02
N ILE A 385 -15.52 -1.47 1.75
CA ILE A 385 -14.29 -0.71 1.93
C ILE A 385 -14.29 0.54 1.04
N ASN A 386 -14.68 0.42 -0.22
CA ASN A 386 -14.67 1.52 -1.18
C ASN A 386 -15.51 2.72 -0.69
N SER A 387 -16.73 2.46 -0.19
CA SER A 387 -17.62 3.50 0.30
C SER A 387 -17.17 4.15 1.61
N ASN A 388 -16.33 3.47 2.40
CA ASN A 388 -15.75 3.99 3.64
C ASN A 388 -14.36 4.60 3.45
N MET A 389 -13.74 4.45 2.26
CA MET A 389 -12.41 4.94 1.96
C MET A 389 -12.37 6.48 1.97
N PRO A 390 -11.37 7.12 2.60
CA PRO A 390 -11.22 8.57 2.55
C PRO A 390 -11.14 9.12 1.11
N ASN A 391 -11.71 10.31 0.89
CA ASN A 391 -11.68 10.97 -0.42
C ASN A 391 -10.28 11.54 -0.70
N MET A 392 -9.37 10.69 -1.14
CA MET A 392 -7.96 11.02 -1.39
C MET A 392 -7.50 10.39 -2.70
N LYS A 393 -6.67 11.10 -3.47
CA LYS A 393 -6.03 10.54 -4.66
C LYS A 393 -4.94 9.56 -4.27
N VAL A 394 -4.73 8.54 -5.10
CA VAL A 394 -3.66 7.54 -4.92
C VAL A 394 -2.28 8.22 -4.85
N TYR A 395 -2.04 9.21 -5.74
CA TYR A 395 -0.79 9.96 -5.74
C TYR A 395 -0.54 10.70 -4.42
N ASP A 396 -1.55 11.38 -3.88
CA ASP A 396 -1.43 12.14 -2.63
C ASP A 396 -1.23 11.21 -1.43
N PHE A 397 -1.85 10.03 -1.45
CA PHE A 397 -1.65 9.00 -0.45
C PHE A 397 -0.20 8.48 -0.45
N ILE A 398 0.32 8.09 -1.62
CA ILE A 398 1.73 7.63 -1.73
C ILE A 398 2.68 8.76 -1.29
N ALA A 399 2.47 9.99 -1.76
CA ALA A 399 3.28 11.14 -1.36
C ALA A 399 3.22 11.41 0.14
N GLY A 400 2.05 11.22 0.76
CA GLY A 400 1.85 11.31 2.20
C GLY A 400 2.66 10.25 2.96
N ILE A 401 2.62 9.00 2.52
CA ILE A 401 3.41 7.89 3.11
C ILE A 401 4.92 8.15 2.98
N LEU A 402 5.36 8.63 1.80
CA LEU A 402 6.77 8.97 1.60
C LEU A 402 7.24 10.09 2.56
N LYS A 403 6.37 11.09 2.80
CA LYS A 403 6.64 12.15 3.78
C LYS A 403 6.55 11.64 5.22
N GLU A 404 5.59 10.77 5.55
CA GLU A 404 5.44 10.23 6.90
C GLU A 404 6.75 9.56 7.37
N PHE A 405 7.36 8.75 6.51
CA PHE A 405 8.55 7.97 6.85
C PHE A 405 9.86 8.50 6.24
N ASN A 406 9.86 9.74 5.74
CA ASN A 406 11.02 10.35 5.05
C ASN A 406 11.63 9.40 4.02
N MET A 407 10.79 8.91 3.09
CA MET A 407 11.20 7.92 2.11
C MET A 407 11.55 8.55 0.78
N VAL A 408 12.49 7.94 0.09
CA VAL A 408 12.79 8.21 -1.32
C VAL A 408 12.20 7.10 -2.18
N ILE A 409 11.60 7.46 -3.31
CA ILE A 409 11.13 6.52 -4.32
C ILE A 409 11.98 6.66 -5.58
N TYR A 410 12.35 5.54 -6.20
CA TYR A 410 13.21 5.50 -7.38
C TYR A 410 12.84 4.34 -8.31
N GLY A 411 13.10 4.51 -9.61
CA GLY A 411 12.84 3.49 -10.63
C GLY A 411 13.72 2.25 -10.45
N ASN A 412 13.16 1.09 -10.70
CA ASN A 412 13.84 -0.22 -10.62
C ASN A 412 13.53 -1.10 -11.84
N GLY A 413 13.22 -0.48 -12.97
CA GLY A 413 12.83 -1.15 -14.22
C GLY A 413 11.48 -0.66 -14.74
N THR A 414 11.04 -1.22 -15.84
CA THR A 414 9.77 -0.82 -16.48
C THR A 414 8.58 -1.06 -15.55
N ASN A 415 7.80 -0.02 -15.25
CA ASN A 415 6.66 -0.04 -14.34
C ASN A 415 6.99 -0.59 -12.93
N SER A 416 8.23 -0.47 -12.51
CA SER A 416 8.72 -0.96 -11.21
C SER A 416 9.46 0.14 -10.46
N TRP A 417 9.10 0.35 -9.20
CA TRP A 417 9.71 1.34 -8.32
C TRP A 417 10.06 0.72 -6.97
N LYS A 418 11.09 1.29 -6.35
CA LYS A 418 11.46 0.99 -4.97
C LYS A 418 11.32 2.23 -4.11
N ALA A 419 10.87 2.03 -2.87
CA ALA A 419 10.77 3.10 -1.88
C ALA A 419 11.44 2.67 -0.58
N GLU A 420 12.35 3.48 -0.05
CA GLU A 420 13.06 3.22 1.20
C GLU A 420 13.18 4.49 2.03
N PRO A 421 13.18 4.40 3.39
CA PRO A 421 13.58 5.53 4.22
C PRO A 421 14.94 6.06 3.79
N LEU A 422 15.08 7.38 3.73
CA LEU A 422 16.22 8.06 3.12
C LEU A 422 17.57 7.59 3.68
N GLU A 423 17.66 7.41 5.00
CA GLU A 423 18.89 6.91 5.63
C GLU A 423 19.21 5.46 5.25
N ASN A 424 18.18 4.59 5.16
CA ASN A 424 18.34 3.21 4.69
C ASN A 424 18.79 3.18 3.22
N TRP A 425 18.19 4.03 2.38
CA TRP A 425 18.58 4.15 0.98
C TRP A 425 20.04 4.59 0.80
N TYR A 426 20.50 5.57 1.59
CA TYR A 426 21.91 5.92 1.60
C TYR A 426 22.78 4.78 2.15
N ALA A 427 22.31 3.98 3.09
CA ALA A 427 23.05 2.83 3.61
C ALA A 427 23.26 1.72 2.57
N LEU A 428 22.40 1.64 1.56
CA LEU A 428 22.53 0.70 0.45
C LEU A 428 23.54 1.14 -0.62
N GLY A 429 24.01 2.39 -0.59
CA GLY A 429 24.95 2.95 -1.58
C GLY A 429 26.38 2.48 -1.36
N ASN A 430 27.15 2.48 -2.45
CA ASN A 430 28.58 2.23 -2.44
C ASN A 430 29.38 3.51 -2.13
N THR A 431 30.68 3.38 -1.95
CA THR A 431 31.59 4.51 -1.80
C THR A 431 32.66 4.44 -2.86
N TYR A 432 32.83 5.53 -3.62
CA TYR A 432 33.85 5.64 -4.68
C TYR A 432 34.80 6.77 -4.35
N ASP A 433 36.11 6.48 -4.40
CA ASP A 433 37.13 7.52 -4.40
C ASP A 433 37.31 8.03 -5.84
N ILE A 434 36.94 9.28 -6.06
CA ILE A 434 37.00 9.94 -7.36
C ILE A 434 38.08 11.03 -7.41
N THR A 435 38.97 11.07 -6.44
CA THR A 435 40.03 12.10 -6.31
C THR A 435 40.83 12.27 -7.59
N GLU A 436 41.24 11.17 -8.21
CA GLU A 436 42.03 11.18 -9.44
C GLU A 436 41.28 11.67 -10.68
N PHE A 437 39.96 11.59 -10.65
CA PHE A 437 39.08 11.95 -11.77
C PHE A 437 38.48 13.34 -11.64
N THR A 438 38.75 14.03 -10.53
CA THR A 438 38.14 15.33 -10.21
C THR A 438 39.06 16.46 -10.60
N ASP A 439 38.50 17.44 -11.34
CA ASP A 439 39.21 18.70 -11.57
C ASP A 439 39.24 19.56 -10.30
N ILE A 440 40.36 19.57 -9.64
CA ILE A 440 40.60 20.32 -8.41
C ILE A 440 41.08 21.74 -8.64
N SER A 441 41.31 22.14 -9.89
CA SER A 441 41.79 23.50 -10.22
C SER A 441 40.70 24.55 -10.04
N THR A 442 39.44 24.14 -10.20
CA THR A 442 38.27 25.01 -10.04
C THR A 442 37.17 24.26 -9.26
N ILE A 443 37.07 24.57 -7.97
CA ILE A 443 36.01 24.03 -7.10
C ILE A 443 35.26 25.24 -6.54
N ASP A 444 33.97 25.30 -6.82
CA ASP A 444 33.08 26.32 -6.21
C ASP A 444 32.47 25.73 -4.94
N ILE A 445 32.50 26.51 -3.86
CA ILE A 445 31.97 26.09 -2.58
C ILE A 445 30.98 27.15 -2.10
N GLU A 446 29.73 26.72 -1.92
CA GLU A 446 28.64 27.59 -1.43
C GLU A 446 28.19 27.16 -0.02
N ARG A 447 27.58 28.10 0.66
CA ARG A 447 26.93 27.85 1.94
C ARG A 447 25.60 27.17 1.70
N VAL A 448 25.30 26.08 2.43
CA VAL A 448 23.98 25.49 2.47
C VAL A 448 22.97 26.51 3.01
N LYS A 449 21.79 26.57 2.43
CA LYS A 449 20.69 27.35 3.00
C LYS A 449 20.34 26.78 4.37
N LEU A 450 20.41 27.60 5.40
CA LEU A 450 20.06 27.22 6.77
C LEU A 450 18.67 27.78 7.09
N TYR A 451 17.90 26.99 7.82
CA TYR A 451 16.60 27.39 8.34
C TYR A 451 16.71 27.75 9.81
N LYS A 452 15.95 28.73 10.23
CA LYS A 452 15.74 29.08 11.64
C LYS A 452 14.90 28.02 12.35
N LYS A 453 13.87 27.54 11.65
CA LYS A 453 12.94 26.58 12.20
C LYS A 453 12.42 25.66 11.07
N ILE A 454 12.26 24.38 11.39
CA ILE A 454 11.52 23.42 10.56
C ILE A 454 10.38 22.90 11.40
N SER A 455 9.15 23.16 10.96
CA SER A 455 7.93 22.67 11.60
C SER A 455 7.45 21.41 10.92
N PHE A 456 7.06 20.42 11.71
CA PHE A 456 6.45 19.17 11.27
C PHE A 456 5.03 19.10 11.79
N GLU A 457 4.07 18.99 10.89
CA GLU A 457 2.66 19.10 11.22
C GLU A 457 1.82 18.02 10.53
N HIS A 458 0.82 17.53 11.25
CA HIS A 458 -0.29 16.78 10.68
C HIS A 458 -1.42 17.73 10.24
N GLU A 459 -2.41 17.23 9.50
CA GLU A 459 -3.66 17.97 9.32
C GLU A 459 -4.32 18.20 10.67
N LYS A 460 -4.95 19.37 10.81
CA LYS A 460 -5.60 19.77 12.06
C LYS A 460 -6.79 18.87 12.36
N SER A 461 -6.80 18.28 13.55
CA SER A 461 -7.90 17.47 14.05
C SER A 461 -8.96 18.32 14.77
N GLU A 462 -10.23 18.02 14.52
CA GLU A 462 -11.36 18.62 15.24
C GLU A 462 -11.80 17.79 16.45
N SER A 463 -11.12 16.66 16.73
CA SER A 463 -11.37 15.85 17.93
C SER A 463 -11.26 16.71 19.20
N PHE A 464 -12.24 16.58 20.10
CA PHE A 464 -12.22 17.36 21.35
C PHE A 464 -10.96 17.11 22.17
N MET A 465 -10.38 15.90 22.12
CA MET A 465 -9.13 15.58 22.78
C MET A 465 -7.98 16.40 22.21
N ASN A 466 -7.85 16.42 20.88
CA ASN A 466 -6.81 17.21 20.20
C ASN A 466 -7.01 18.71 20.44
N ARG A 467 -8.25 19.21 20.40
CA ARG A 467 -8.54 20.63 20.66
C ARG A 467 -8.24 21.03 22.10
N THR A 468 -8.56 20.15 23.05
CA THR A 468 -8.20 20.37 24.47
C THR A 468 -6.69 20.38 24.67
N PHE A 469 -5.97 19.46 24.01
CA PHE A 469 -4.51 19.46 24.00
C PHE A 469 -3.94 20.77 23.44
N ALA A 470 -4.43 21.21 22.27
CA ALA A 470 -3.96 22.43 21.63
C ALA A 470 -4.21 23.67 22.49
N ASP A 471 -5.36 23.76 23.18
CA ASP A 471 -5.68 24.84 24.10
C ASP A 471 -4.75 24.86 25.33
N ASN A 472 -4.39 23.68 25.84
CA ASN A 472 -3.56 23.55 27.04
C ASN A 472 -2.07 23.77 26.76
N PHE A 473 -1.57 23.37 25.61
CA PHE A 473 -0.13 23.35 25.29
C PHE A 473 0.28 24.34 24.19
N ALA A 474 -0.67 25.09 23.62
CA ALA A 474 -0.45 26.07 22.53
C ALA A 474 0.25 25.48 21.29
N ARG A 475 0.08 24.17 21.03
CA ARG A 475 0.55 23.46 19.84
C ARG A 475 -0.40 22.30 19.50
N GLU A 476 -0.35 21.85 18.25
CA GLU A 476 -1.12 20.67 17.86
C GLU A 476 -0.45 19.39 18.39
N TYR A 477 -1.27 18.38 18.74
CA TYR A 477 -0.76 17.07 19.17
C TYR A 477 0.01 16.40 18.04
N GLY A 478 1.17 15.82 18.38
CA GLY A 478 2.05 15.15 17.43
C GLY A 478 2.94 16.08 16.60
N SER A 479 2.75 17.39 16.66
CA SER A 479 3.58 18.37 15.94
C SER A 479 4.94 18.60 16.62
N LEU A 480 5.92 19.05 15.83
CA LEU A 480 7.25 19.41 16.30
C LEU A 480 7.75 20.66 15.60
N ASP A 481 8.23 21.63 16.38
CA ASP A 481 9.05 22.71 15.90
C ASP A 481 10.52 22.41 16.22
N TYR A 482 11.30 22.09 15.18
CA TYR A 482 12.74 21.88 15.32
C TYR A 482 13.47 23.20 15.03
N VAL A 483 13.98 23.81 16.09
CA VAL A 483 14.60 25.15 16.05
C VAL A 483 16.12 25.03 16.01
N PHE A 484 16.73 25.77 15.07
CA PHE A 484 18.17 25.89 14.94
C PHE A 484 18.64 27.25 15.49
N PRO A 485 19.88 27.35 15.97
CA PRO A 485 20.46 28.62 16.41
C PRO A 485 20.96 29.48 15.24
N TYR A 486 20.17 29.56 14.16
CA TYR A 486 20.54 30.30 12.95
C TYR A 486 19.50 31.36 12.62
N ASP A 487 19.94 32.40 11.92
CA ASP A 487 19.03 33.30 11.22
C ASP A 487 18.68 32.68 9.86
N GLY A 488 17.46 32.80 9.43
CA GLY A 488 17.01 32.26 8.14
C GLY A 488 15.50 32.12 8.04
N ASP A 489 15.06 31.48 6.97
CA ASP A 489 13.65 31.20 6.72
C ASP A 489 13.12 30.10 7.65
N GLU A 490 11.80 29.94 7.66
CA GLU A 490 11.13 28.82 8.27
C GLU A 490 10.64 27.87 7.17
N LEU A 491 10.66 26.58 7.44
CA LEU A 491 10.15 25.54 6.56
C LEU A 491 9.04 24.77 7.29
N ASN A 492 7.92 24.55 6.61
CA ASN A 492 6.83 23.73 7.15
C ASN A 492 6.68 22.45 6.32
N ILE A 493 6.81 21.30 6.98
CA ILE A 493 6.57 19.97 6.42
C ILE A 493 5.24 19.48 6.96
N LYS A 494 4.20 19.60 6.12
CA LYS A 494 2.85 19.20 6.47
C LYS A 494 2.48 17.88 5.80
N LEU A 495 1.95 16.96 6.60
CA LEU A 495 1.37 15.70 6.13
C LEU A 495 -0.08 15.89 5.70
N PRO A 496 -0.59 15.10 4.75
CA PRO A 496 -2.00 15.11 4.39
C PRO A 496 -2.87 14.26 5.34
N PHE A 497 -2.30 13.81 6.44
CA PHE A 497 -2.94 12.93 7.43
C PHE A 497 -3.27 13.70 8.69
N GLU A 498 -4.44 13.39 9.25
CA GLU A 498 -4.86 13.86 10.57
C GLU A 498 -4.28 12.92 11.65
N ASN A 499 -4.03 13.46 12.81
CA ASN A 499 -3.58 12.73 13.99
C ASN A 499 -4.65 12.79 15.09
N ILE A 500 -5.01 11.66 15.69
CA ILE A 500 -6.01 11.56 16.75
C ILE A 500 -5.34 11.24 18.08
N LEU A 501 -5.57 12.08 19.09
CA LEU A 501 -5.19 11.80 20.46
C LEU A 501 -6.22 10.87 21.09
N PHE A 502 -5.74 9.75 21.64
CA PHE A 502 -6.55 8.78 22.37
C PHE A 502 -6.62 9.14 23.87
N GLN A 503 -7.69 8.73 24.50
CA GLN A 503 -7.85 8.77 25.95
C GLN A 503 -7.66 7.37 26.52
N GLN A 504 -6.84 7.22 27.55
CA GLN A 504 -6.84 6.01 28.36
C GLN A 504 -7.74 6.23 29.58
N PHE A 505 -8.59 5.25 29.88
CA PHE A 505 -9.32 5.24 31.16
C PHE A 505 -8.36 4.87 32.28
N GLU A 506 -8.40 5.63 33.36
CA GLU A 506 -7.44 5.54 34.44
C GLU A 506 -7.37 4.12 35.04
N ASN A 507 -6.16 3.56 35.12
CA ASN A 507 -5.85 2.24 35.68
C ASN A 507 -6.51 1.03 35.00
N THR A 508 -7.02 1.18 33.75
CA THR A 508 -7.75 0.10 33.06
C THR A 508 -6.99 -0.54 31.90
N ASN A 509 -5.96 0.12 31.36
CA ASN A 509 -5.30 -0.19 30.09
C ASN A 509 -6.23 -0.14 28.86
N ILE A 510 -7.41 0.48 28.97
CA ILE A 510 -8.33 0.69 27.84
C ILE A 510 -8.08 2.10 27.30
N GLN A 511 -7.69 2.19 26.03
CA GLN A 511 -7.62 3.48 25.34
C GLN A 511 -8.64 3.55 24.21
N VAL A 512 -9.25 4.73 24.06
CA VAL A 512 -10.32 5.00 23.10
C VAL A 512 -10.06 6.31 22.35
N GLY A 513 -10.50 6.37 21.11
CA GLY A 513 -10.41 7.55 20.27
C GLY A 513 -11.80 8.16 20.02
N TYR A 514 -11.83 9.43 19.65
CA TYR A 514 -13.08 10.14 19.40
C TYR A 514 -13.06 10.95 18.11
N CYS A 515 -14.04 10.72 17.26
CA CYS A 515 -14.35 11.60 16.14
C CYS A 515 -15.54 12.50 16.51
N LEU A 516 -15.41 13.22 17.62
CA LEU A 516 -16.41 14.13 18.20
C LEU A 516 -15.77 15.52 18.42
N THR A 517 -16.53 16.58 18.09
CA THR A 517 -16.09 17.96 18.30
C THR A 517 -16.11 18.33 19.80
N LYS A 518 -15.55 19.49 20.13
CA LYS A 518 -15.41 19.97 21.49
C LYS A 518 -16.75 20.18 22.20
N PHE A 519 -16.74 20.04 23.56
CA PHE A 519 -17.83 20.45 24.45
C PHE A 519 -18.32 21.89 24.11
N PRO A 520 -19.61 22.21 24.19
CA PRO A 520 -20.71 21.38 24.73
C PRO A 520 -21.37 20.45 23.70
N ASP A 521 -21.02 20.56 22.44
CA ASP A 521 -21.80 19.96 21.34
C ASP A 521 -21.52 18.49 21.13
N TYR A 522 -20.27 18.03 21.28
CA TYR A 522 -19.82 16.67 20.98
C TYR A 522 -20.41 16.10 19.68
N LYS A 523 -20.41 16.91 18.60
CA LYS A 523 -20.96 16.49 17.31
C LYS A 523 -20.01 15.58 16.58
N PRO A 524 -20.53 14.54 15.92
CA PRO A 524 -19.73 13.74 14.98
C PRO A 524 -19.05 14.63 13.93
N TYR A 525 -17.82 14.30 13.56
CA TYR A 525 -17.14 14.90 12.42
C TYR A 525 -16.44 13.82 11.58
N ILE A 526 -16.18 14.14 10.33
CA ILE A 526 -15.45 13.28 9.40
C ILE A 526 -13.98 13.69 9.47
N PRO A 527 -13.07 12.84 9.99
CA PRO A 527 -11.66 13.16 10.06
C PRO A 527 -11.03 13.22 8.65
N LYS A 528 -9.93 13.92 8.52
CA LYS A 528 -9.04 13.76 7.37
C LYS A 528 -8.47 12.34 7.38
N PRO A 529 -7.88 11.86 6.26
CA PRO A 529 -7.25 10.55 6.27
C PRO A 529 -6.31 10.40 7.47
N THR A 530 -6.49 9.36 8.26
CA THR A 530 -5.79 9.18 9.54
C THR A 530 -5.03 7.87 9.54
N ILE A 531 -3.73 7.92 9.82
CA ILE A 531 -2.89 6.74 9.98
C ILE A 531 -2.77 6.42 11.45
N LEU A 532 -2.92 5.14 11.78
CA LEU A 532 -2.83 4.61 13.14
C LEU A 532 -1.87 3.43 13.17
N TYR A 533 -1.13 3.29 14.25
CA TYR A 533 -0.42 2.07 14.55
C TYR A 533 -1.30 1.07 15.31
N LEU A 534 -1.16 -0.20 14.95
CA LEU A 534 -1.66 -1.33 15.72
C LEU A 534 -0.61 -1.73 16.74
N TYR A 535 -0.92 -1.57 18.03
CA TYR A 535 -0.08 -2.04 19.14
C TYR A 535 -0.28 -3.54 19.37
N ASP A 536 0.64 -4.16 20.12
CA ASP A 536 0.48 -5.56 20.52
C ASP A 536 -0.72 -5.72 21.49
N SER A 537 -1.25 -6.94 21.59
CA SER A 537 -2.38 -7.25 22.49
C SER A 537 -2.04 -6.88 23.93
N VAL A 538 -2.95 -6.18 24.58
CA VAL A 538 -2.83 -5.82 26.00
C VAL A 538 -3.97 -6.43 26.81
N SER A 539 -3.65 -6.88 28.03
CA SER A 539 -4.66 -7.20 29.04
C SER A 539 -5.21 -5.93 29.62
N CYS A 540 -6.51 -5.84 29.78
CA CYS A 540 -7.22 -4.67 30.28
C CYS A 540 -8.33 -5.08 31.26
N ASP A 541 -8.90 -4.10 31.94
CA ASP A 541 -10.09 -4.30 32.73
C ASP A 541 -11.28 -4.67 31.84
N PRO A 542 -12.32 -5.35 32.38
CA PRO A 542 -13.44 -5.84 31.59
C PRO A 542 -14.23 -4.72 30.92
N PHE A 543 -14.49 -4.85 29.62
CA PHE A 543 -15.44 -4.00 28.90
C PHE A 543 -16.34 -4.87 28.02
N LYS A 544 -17.45 -4.31 27.53
CA LYS A 544 -18.51 -5.09 26.93
C LYS A 544 -18.82 -4.65 25.50
N PHE A 545 -19.12 -5.63 24.67
CA PHE A 545 -19.79 -5.44 23.38
C PHE A 545 -21.23 -5.93 23.46
N GLU A 546 -22.10 -5.22 22.75
CA GLU A 546 -23.48 -5.64 22.52
C GLU A 546 -23.53 -6.78 21.48
N LEU A 547 -24.40 -7.75 21.69
CA LEU A 547 -24.76 -8.80 20.75
C LEU A 547 -26.26 -8.79 20.58
N GLY A 548 -26.78 -9.24 19.43
CA GLY A 548 -28.24 -9.30 19.17
C GLY A 548 -29.04 -10.08 20.23
N SER A 549 -28.40 -10.99 20.97
CA SER A 549 -29.03 -11.79 22.04
C SER A 549 -28.41 -11.55 23.44
N GLY A 550 -27.62 -10.50 23.63
CA GLY A 550 -26.99 -10.24 24.93
C GLY A 550 -25.72 -9.42 24.83
N HIS A 551 -24.74 -9.72 25.66
CA HIS A 551 -23.47 -8.97 25.73
C HIS A 551 -22.30 -9.93 25.88
N VAL A 552 -21.13 -9.55 25.36
CA VAL A 552 -19.89 -10.28 25.57
C VAL A 552 -18.86 -9.39 26.26
N THR A 553 -18.25 -9.90 27.33
CA THR A 553 -17.19 -9.21 28.07
C THR A 553 -15.82 -9.56 27.48
N LYS A 554 -14.96 -8.57 27.34
CA LYS A 554 -13.55 -8.72 26.91
C LYS A 554 -12.63 -8.17 27.98
N THR A 555 -11.48 -8.84 28.17
CA THR A 555 -10.42 -8.50 29.14
C THR A 555 -9.06 -8.33 28.46
N SER A 556 -9.05 -8.33 27.15
CA SER A 556 -7.89 -8.02 26.31
C SER A 556 -8.37 -7.52 24.95
N TYR A 557 -7.57 -6.70 24.32
CA TYR A 557 -7.81 -6.19 22.98
C TYR A 557 -6.50 -5.75 22.31
N LEU A 558 -6.60 -5.28 21.09
CA LEU A 558 -5.49 -4.73 20.30
C LEU A 558 -5.65 -3.20 20.21
N PRO A 559 -4.89 -2.43 21.01
CA PRO A 559 -4.95 -0.98 20.96
C PRO A 559 -4.53 -0.44 19.60
N PHE A 560 -5.24 0.58 19.16
CA PHE A 560 -4.82 1.47 18.09
C PHE A 560 -4.46 2.83 18.65
N GLY A 561 -3.49 3.49 18.05
CA GLY A 561 -3.05 4.81 18.46
C GLY A 561 -1.89 5.31 17.61
N GLN A 562 -1.09 6.18 18.18
CA GLN A 562 0.10 6.70 17.50
C GLN A 562 1.37 5.89 17.79
N ASP A 563 1.28 4.92 18.71
CA ASP A 563 2.44 4.22 19.24
C ASP A 563 2.49 2.76 18.77
N LEU A 564 3.70 2.22 18.68
CA LEU A 564 4.00 0.86 18.25
C LEU A 564 5.10 0.26 19.14
N LEU A 565 4.93 -0.98 19.56
CA LEU A 565 5.99 -1.77 20.16
C LEU A 565 6.67 -2.65 19.11
N ASN A 566 7.97 -2.45 18.88
CA ASN A 566 8.76 -3.28 17.97
C ASN A 566 10.04 -3.72 18.69
N ASN A 567 10.23 -5.04 18.86
CA ASN A 567 11.38 -5.64 19.54
C ASN A 567 11.66 -5.03 20.93
N GLY A 568 10.61 -4.77 21.72
CA GLY A 568 10.74 -4.17 23.05
C GLY A 568 11.02 -2.66 23.05
N ILE A 569 11.02 -2.02 21.90
CA ILE A 569 11.24 -0.58 21.72
C ILE A 569 9.94 0.06 21.26
N ASN A 570 9.55 1.15 21.92
CA ASN A 570 8.38 1.93 21.52
C ASN A 570 8.75 2.99 20.48
N TYR A 571 7.95 3.06 19.43
CA TYR A 571 8.01 4.02 18.32
C TYR A 571 6.70 4.80 18.27
N SER A 572 6.71 6.00 17.68
CA SER A 572 5.51 6.80 17.51
C SER A 572 5.44 7.40 16.11
N LEU A 573 4.22 7.54 15.56
CA LEU A 573 3.94 8.35 14.36
C LEU A 573 4.03 9.85 14.63
N ASN A 574 3.95 10.25 15.90
CA ASN A 574 4.11 11.66 16.28
C ASN A 574 5.53 12.15 15.97
N PHE A 575 5.65 13.34 15.43
CA PHE A 575 6.96 13.99 15.26
C PHE A 575 7.56 14.43 16.60
N GLY A 576 6.72 14.97 17.48
CA GLY A 576 7.14 15.35 18.84
C GLY A 576 7.19 14.15 19.80
N ASN A 577 7.94 14.33 20.88
CA ASN A 577 8.00 13.37 22.00
C ASN A 577 6.80 13.58 22.93
N ASP A 578 5.60 13.34 22.44
CA ASP A 578 4.39 13.44 23.24
C ASP A 578 4.26 12.26 24.19
N ILE A 579 3.49 12.46 25.26
CA ILE A 579 3.18 11.38 26.20
C ILE A 579 2.21 10.42 25.50
N SER A 580 2.60 9.16 25.44
CA SER A 580 1.73 8.08 24.96
C SER A 580 0.54 7.91 25.90
N SER A 581 -0.67 7.92 25.37
CA SER A 581 -1.87 7.65 26.17
C SER A 581 -1.89 6.20 26.68
N LEU A 582 -1.32 5.24 25.94
CA LEU A 582 -1.26 3.83 26.35
C LEU A 582 -0.17 3.56 27.41
N LEU A 583 0.99 4.20 27.28
CA LEU A 583 2.16 3.91 28.11
C LEU A 583 2.32 4.85 29.30
N ASN A 584 1.61 5.97 29.32
CA ASN A 584 1.77 7.06 30.30
C ASN A 584 3.21 7.60 30.43
N THR A 585 4.00 7.47 29.37
CA THR A 585 5.38 7.94 29.27
C THR A 585 5.63 8.57 27.91
N THR A 586 6.68 9.38 27.79
CA THR A 586 7.13 9.90 26.51
C THR A 586 7.74 8.77 25.67
N VAL A 587 7.54 8.82 24.34
CA VAL A 587 8.13 7.89 23.40
C VAL A 587 9.34 8.54 22.72
N PRO A 588 10.59 8.16 23.09
CA PRO A 588 11.79 8.83 22.58
C PRO A 588 12.02 8.58 21.08
N ASN A 589 11.54 7.44 20.54
CA ASN A 589 11.63 7.13 19.11
C ASN A 589 10.42 7.69 18.38
N SER A 590 10.26 9.00 18.42
CA SER A 590 9.27 9.72 17.62
C SER A 590 9.60 9.60 16.12
N ASN A 591 8.62 9.84 15.25
CA ASN A 591 8.80 9.82 13.79
C ASN A 591 9.99 10.70 13.36
N PHE A 592 10.08 11.90 13.92
CA PHE A 592 11.21 12.80 13.67
C PHE A 592 12.56 12.18 14.04
N MET A 593 12.68 11.61 15.23
CA MET A 593 13.95 11.04 15.70
C MET A 593 14.42 9.87 14.86
N VAL A 594 13.48 9.04 14.40
CA VAL A 594 13.79 7.81 13.64
C VAL A 594 14.12 8.11 12.17
N TYR A 595 13.33 8.98 11.51
CA TYR A 595 13.43 9.11 10.05
C TYR A 595 14.02 10.44 9.58
N TYR A 596 13.95 11.52 10.39
CA TYR A 596 14.36 12.85 9.96
C TYR A 596 15.62 13.36 10.62
N PHE A 597 15.82 13.08 11.92
CA PHE A 597 16.86 13.71 12.73
C PHE A 597 18.27 13.54 12.14
N THR A 598 18.66 12.32 11.79
CA THR A 598 20.03 12.05 11.25
C THR A 598 20.28 12.81 9.96
N TYR A 599 19.30 12.79 9.05
CA TYR A 599 19.41 13.50 7.78
C TYR A 599 19.50 15.01 7.97
N LEU A 600 18.58 15.61 8.73
CA LEU A 600 18.57 17.04 8.97
C LEU A 600 19.80 17.53 9.72
N ASN A 601 20.24 16.75 10.71
CA ASN A 601 21.45 17.07 11.44
C ASN A 601 22.70 17.01 10.56
N ASN A 602 22.77 16.09 9.59
CA ASN A 602 23.83 16.08 8.61
C ASN A 602 23.74 17.28 7.65
N LEU A 603 22.52 17.59 7.16
CA LEU A 603 22.30 18.59 6.13
C LEU A 603 22.51 20.01 6.63
N PHE A 604 21.96 20.36 7.80
CA PHE A 604 21.93 21.72 8.32
C PHE A 604 23.03 22.02 9.36
N GLN A 605 24.12 21.29 9.33
CA GLN A 605 25.29 21.67 10.12
C GLN A 605 25.96 22.91 9.55
N GLN A 606 26.41 23.82 10.42
CA GLN A 606 27.13 25.06 10.01
C GLN A 606 28.36 24.80 9.16
N LYS A 607 29.01 23.63 9.36
CA LYS A 607 30.19 23.22 8.59
C LYS A 607 29.84 22.59 7.24
N ASN A 608 28.56 22.32 6.96
CA ASN A 608 28.16 21.75 5.67
C ASN A 608 28.29 22.79 4.54
N ARG A 609 28.63 22.31 3.36
CA ARG A 609 28.83 23.12 2.16
C ARG A 609 28.24 22.38 0.97
N ILE A 610 27.72 23.15 0.03
CA ILE A 610 27.47 22.71 -1.32
C ILE A 610 28.77 22.85 -2.09
N THR A 611 29.24 21.77 -2.68
CA THR A 611 30.51 21.75 -3.44
C THR A 611 30.19 21.41 -4.89
N TYR A 612 30.54 22.30 -5.80
CA TYR A 612 30.40 22.10 -7.24
C TYR A 612 31.72 21.65 -7.80
N VAL A 613 31.77 20.50 -8.42
CA VAL A 613 32.98 19.94 -9.02
C VAL A 613 32.68 19.35 -10.39
N LYS A 614 33.69 19.43 -11.25
CA LYS A 614 33.70 18.76 -12.54
C LYS A 614 34.61 17.53 -12.46
N THR A 615 34.09 16.41 -12.95
CA THR A 615 34.83 15.16 -12.93
C THR A 615 34.78 14.51 -14.30
N LYS A 616 35.81 13.75 -14.62
CA LYS A 616 35.86 12.92 -15.83
C LYS A 616 35.92 11.46 -15.43
N LEU A 617 34.75 10.90 -15.15
CA LEU A 617 34.66 9.56 -14.60
C LEU A 617 35.00 8.48 -15.66
N PRO A 618 35.71 7.42 -15.28
CA PRO A 618 35.83 6.24 -16.12
C PRO A 618 34.46 5.55 -16.30
N LEU A 619 34.28 4.86 -17.41
CA LEU A 619 32.99 4.30 -17.79
C LEU A 619 32.41 3.36 -16.72
N TRP A 620 33.29 2.54 -16.09
CA TRP A 620 32.85 1.59 -15.07
C TRP A 620 32.28 2.24 -13.81
N ILE A 621 32.80 3.41 -13.39
CA ILE A 621 32.18 4.19 -12.31
C ILE A 621 30.89 4.83 -12.82
N LEU A 622 30.94 5.45 -14.00
CA LEU A 622 29.82 6.23 -14.51
C LEU A 622 28.54 5.40 -14.68
N VAL A 623 28.67 4.16 -15.14
CA VAL A 623 27.55 3.25 -15.37
C VAL A 623 26.96 2.72 -14.05
N GLU A 624 27.81 2.42 -13.07
CA GLU A 624 27.41 1.88 -11.79
C GLU A 624 26.95 2.95 -10.78
N LEU A 625 27.41 4.20 -10.96
CA LEU A 625 27.15 5.30 -10.03
C LEU A 625 25.66 5.59 -9.88
N LYS A 626 25.20 5.52 -8.63
CA LYS A 626 23.84 5.80 -8.22
C LYS A 626 23.81 7.02 -7.31
N LEU A 627 22.67 7.66 -7.22
CA LEU A 627 22.50 8.87 -6.40
C LEU A 627 22.61 8.62 -4.88
N ASN A 628 22.47 7.37 -4.43
CA ASN A 628 22.68 6.98 -3.04
C ASN A 628 24.14 6.65 -2.69
N ASP A 629 25.03 6.66 -3.69
CA ASP A 629 26.44 6.40 -3.46
C ASP A 629 27.14 7.60 -2.78
N ARG A 630 28.24 7.34 -2.12
CA ARG A 630 29.12 8.34 -1.54
C ARG A 630 30.34 8.53 -2.41
N LEU A 631 30.76 9.76 -2.47
CA LEU A 631 31.98 10.12 -3.19
C LEU A 631 33.03 10.62 -2.22
N ILE A 632 34.25 10.15 -2.38
CA ILE A 632 35.42 10.66 -1.67
C ILE A 632 36.22 11.50 -2.65
N ILE A 633 36.56 12.73 -2.23
CA ILE A 633 37.50 13.62 -2.92
C ILE A 633 38.52 14.02 -1.88
N ARG A 634 39.74 13.54 -2.02
CA ARG A 634 40.84 13.66 -1.05
C ARG A 634 40.46 13.10 0.33
N ASP A 635 40.30 13.95 1.33
CA ASP A 635 39.99 13.64 2.72
C ASP A 635 38.51 13.81 3.08
N LYS A 636 37.63 14.18 2.13
CA LYS A 636 36.24 14.50 2.38
C LYS A 636 35.31 13.54 1.70
N ARG A 637 34.26 13.15 2.43
CA ARG A 637 33.18 12.32 1.93
C ARG A 637 31.94 13.17 1.66
N TYR A 638 31.27 12.84 0.57
CA TYR A 638 30.12 13.57 0.06
C TYR A 638 28.98 12.63 -0.30
N ILE A 639 27.75 13.15 -0.19
CA ILE A 639 26.55 12.62 -0.85
C ILE A 639 26.29 13.44 -2.14
N ILE A 640 25.71 12.75 -3.11
CA ILE A 640 25.34 13.38 -4.39
C ILE A 640 24.00 14.07 -4.23
N ASN A 641 23.96 15.38 -4.42
CA ASN A 641 22.71 16.15 -4.46
C ASN A 641 22.16 16.24 -5.89
N ASN A 642 23.03 16.53 -6.83
CA ASN A 642 22.71 16.59 -8.26
C ASN A 642 23.90 16.11 -9.08
N MET A 643 23.60 15.49 -10.21
CA MET A 643 24.59 15.00 -11.15
C MET A 643 24.12 15.32 -12.58
N ALA A 644 24.92 16.02 -13.35
CA ALA A 644 24.68 16.25 -14.77
C ALA A 644 25.80 15.61 -15.60
N THR A 645 25.48 14.54 -16.31
CA THR A 645 26.43 13.73 -17.08
C THR A 645 26.39 14.13 -18.55
N ASN A 646 27.51 14.53 -19.10
CA ASN A 646 27.68 14.70 -20.53
C ASN A 646 28.08 13.36 -21.17
N LEU A 647 27.20 12.80 -21.97
CA LEU A 647 27.41 11.47 -22.56
C LEU A 647 28.50 11.41 -23.64
N SER A 648 28.84 12.56 -24.23
CA SER A 648 29.81 12.62 -25.34
C SER A 648 31.26 12.54 -24.86
N ASN A 649 31.56 13.08 -23.66
CA ASN A 649 32.95 13.17 -23.14
C ASN A 649 33.11 12.54 -21.74
N THR A 650 32.05 12.03 -21.14
CA THR A 650 31.99 11.50 -19.77
C THR A 650 32.35 12.51 -18.68
N GLU A 651 32.28 13.78 -18.98
CA GLU A 651 32.31 14.81 -17.96
C GLU A 651 31.04 14.78 -17.14
N VAL A 652 31.19 14.88 -15.84
CA VAL A 652 30.09 14.92 -14.90
C VAL A 652 30.22 16.18 -14.04
N ASP A 653 29.21 17.02 -14.12
CA ASP A 653 29.06 18.14 -13.21
C ASP A 653 28.34 17.61 -11.96
N LEU A 654 28.99 17.67 -10.82
CA LEU A 654 28.49 17.18 -9.54
C LEU A 654 28.17 18.33 -8.60
N VAL A 655 27.00 18.28 -7.98
CA VAL A 655 26.63 19.11 -6.85
C VAL A 655 26.61 18.21 -5.62
N LEU A 656 27.55 18.42 -4.71
CA LEU A 656 27.85 17.55 -3.60
C LEU A 656 27.58 18.23 -2.26
N LEU A 657 27.13 17.46 -1.27
CA LEU A 657 26.99 17.87 0.13
C LEU A 657 27.93 17.04 0.99
N ASN A 658 28.55 17.65 2.00
CA ASN A 658 29.40 16.91 2.90
C ASN A 658 28.58 15.86 3.66
N ASP A 659 29.15 14.66 3.79
CA ASP A 659 28.56 13.56 4.57
C ASP A 659 29.31 13.37 5.89
N PHE A 660 28.72 13.84 6.98
CA PHE A 660 29.27 13.72 8.34
C PHE A 660 28.74 12.51 9.11
N ARG A 661 27.91 11.67 8.45
CA ARG A 661 27.41 10.47 9.09
C ARG A 661 28.56 9.56 9.51
N PRO A 662 28.44 8.78 10.57
CA PRO A 662 29.41 7.74 10.89
C PRO A 662 29.67 6.86 9.67
N VAL A 663 30.92 6.53 9.43
CA VAL A 663 31.24 5.56 8.38
C VAL A 663 30.80 4.19 8.89
N ASN A 664 29.64 3.72 8.43
CA ASN A 664 29.48 2.28 8.38
C ASN A 664 30.46 1.80 7.31
N ILE A 665 31.60 1.29 7.74
CA ILE A 665 32.52 0.63 6.84
C ILE A 665 31.78 -0.64 6.39
N LYS A 666 30.98 -0.53 5.32
CA LYS A 666 30.75 -1.71 4.51
C LYS A 666 32.10 -2.05 3.95
N ALA A 667 32.67 -3.17 4.38
CA ALA A 667 33.80 -3.74 3.70
C ALA A 667 33.51 -3.75 2.18
N PRO A 668 34.49 -3.45 1.33
CA PRO A 668 34.27 -3.45 -0.11
C PRO A 668 33.62 -4.78 -0.49
N LYS A 669 32.56 -4.69 -1.27
CA LYS A 669 31.79 -5.86 -1.72
C LYS A 669 32.79 -6.78 -2.44
N PRO A 670 33.16 -7.92 -1.90
CA PRO A 670 34.11 -8.79 -2.57
C PRO A 670 33.45 -9.30 -3.85
N LEU A 671 34.18 -9.24 -4.93
CA LEU A 671 33.89 -9.99 -6.15
C LEU A 671 34.18 -11.48 -5.87
N ILE A 672 33.27 -12.14 -5.14
CA ILE A 672 33.49 -13.54 -4.78
C ILE A 672 32.81 -14.44 -5.78
N LYS A 673 33.64 -15.15 -6.47
CA LYS A 673 33.37 -16.43 -7.10
C LYS A 673 33.95 -17.60 -6.31
N ALA A 674 33.95 -17.58 -5.00
CA ALA A 674 34.40 -18.74 -4.25
C ALA A 674 33.28 -19.15 -3.28
N PRO A 675 32.65 -20.29 -3.52
CA PRO A 675 31.51 -20.73 -2.70
C PRO A 675 31.91 -21.34 -1.35
N ILE A 676 33.21 -21.46 -1.03
CA ILE A 676 33.67 -22.17 0.17
C ILE A 676 34.79 -21.39 0.83
N ILE A 677 34.57 -20.90 2.04
CA ILE A 677 35.58 -20.28 2.89
C ILE A 677 35.96 -21.26 3.98
N LYS A 678 37.23 -21.55 4.14
CA LYS A 678 37.76 -22.39 5.21
C LYS A 678 38.41 -21.51 6.26
N VAL A 679 37.85 -21.47 7.46
CA VAL A 679 38.35 -20.65 8.56
C VAL A 679 38.90 -21.55 9.65
N PRO A 680 40.16 -21.48 10.01
CA PRO A 680 40.69 -22.18 11.17
C PRO A 680 40.17 -21.50 12.45
N ILE A 681 39.65 -22.25 13.37
CA ILE A 681 39.26 -21.80 14.73
C ILE A 681 40.24 -22.47 15.70
N SER A 682 40.93 -21.64 16.49
CA SER A 682 41.77 -22.09 17.61
C SER A 682 40.98 -21.94 18.93
N PHE A 683 41.02 -22.96 19.75
CA PHE A 683 40.37 -22.95 21.07
C PHE A 683 41.26 -23.63 22.15
N PRO A 684 41.06 -23.33 23.44
CA PRO A 684 41.87 -23.93 24.51
C PRO A 684 41.73 -25.45 24.56
N ASN A 685 42.78 -26.14 24.99
CA ASN A 685 42.87 -27.62 25.04
C ASN A 685 41.85 -28.30 25.99
N ASP A 686 41.25 -27.56 26.89
CA ASP A 686 40.25 -28.04 27.86
C ASP A 686 38.79 -27.82 27.43
N VAL A 687 38.59 -27.32 26.23
CA VAL A 687 37.23 -27.23 25.61
C VAL A 687 36.75 -28.59 25.18
N THR A 688 35.56 -28.97 25.59
CA THR A 688 34.95 -30.27 25.28
C THR A 688 33.85 -30.18 24.24
N GLU A 689 33.27 -29.00 24.05
CA GLU A 689 32.17 -28.79 23.13
C GLU A 689 32.22 -27.36 22.56
N ILE A 690 31.93 -27.19 21.29
CA ILE A 690 31.76 -25.90 20.61
C ILE A 690 30.39 -25.91 19.96
N ASN A 691 29.57 -24.92 20.31
CA ASN A 691 28.29 -24.66 19.68
C ASN A 691 28.37 -23.40 18.86
N LEU A 692 27.93 -23.46 17.60
CA LEU A 692 27.91 -22.35 16.67
C LEU A 692 26.48 -21.96 16.34
N SER A 693 26.18 -20.68 16.33
CA SER A 693 24.90 -20.14 15.90
C SER A 693 25.11 -18.91 15.04
N TRP A 694 24.27 -18.74 14.04
CA TRP A 694 24.28 -17.60 13.13
C TRP A 694 22.86 -17.21 12.72
N THR A 695 22.70 -15.99 12.28
CA THR A 695 21.38 -15.42 11.91
C THR A 695 21.16 -15.29 10.40
N ASP A 696 22.19 -15.45 9.61
CA ASP A 696 22.09 -15.33 8.15
C ASP A 696 21.56 -16.64 7.54
N VAL A 697 20.37 -16.59 6.92
CA VAL A 697 19.71 -17.75 6.30
C VAL A 697 20.43 -18.29 5.07
N ASP A 698 21.29 -17.49 4.44
CA ASP A 698 22.05 -17.87 3.25
C ASP A 698 23.40 -18.52 3.60
N LEU A 699 23.68 -18.64 4.89
CA LEU A 699 24.91 -19.22 5.41
C LEU A 699 24.67 -20.63 5.91
N THR A 700 25.44 -21.59 5.42
CA THR A 700 25.49 -22.96 5.95
C THR A 700 26.89 -23.29 6.42
N ILE A 701 27.00 -23.83 7.63
CA ILE A 701 28.24 -24.31 8.21
C ILE A 701 28.18 -25.83 8.27
N ASN A 702 29.24 -26.49 7.80
CA ASN A 702 29.30 -27.94 7.88
C ASN A 702 29.69 -28.37 9.30
N GLU A 703 28.74 -28.89 10.06
CA GLU A 703 28.93 -29.32 11.44
C GLU A 703 30.00 -30.39 11.62
N ASN A 704 30.28 -31.20 10.60
CA ASN A 704 31.30 -32.25 10.68
C ASN A 704 32.74 -31.70 10.72
N ASP A 705 32.97 -30.51 10.19
CA ASP A 705 34.33 -29.97 10.10
C ASP A 705 34.84 -29.51 11.46
N TYR A 706 34.02 -29.00 12.36
CA TYR A 706 34.49 -28.55 13.68
C TYR A 706 34.43 -29.64 14.76
N THR A 707 33.55 -30.63 14.63
CA THR A 707 33.52 -31.76 15.56
C THR A 707 34.73 -32.66 15.39
N ASP A 708 35.25 -32.81 14.18
CA ASP A 708 36.49 -33.55 13.94
C ASP A 708 37.74 -32.81 14.45
N GLY A 709 37.70 -31.48 14.44
CA GLY A 709 38.77 -30.64 14.98
C GLY A 709 38.93 -30.72 16.50
N LEU A 710 37.83 -30.89 17.25
CA LEU A 710 37.86 -31.10 18.70
C LEU A 710 38.70 -32.31 19.14
N LYS A 711 38.85 -33.30 18.26
CA LYS A 711 39.56 -34.55 18.53
C LYS A 711 41.08 -34.46 18.23
N LEU A 712 41.53 -33.42 17.56
CA LEU A 712 42.84 -33.38 16.86
C LEU A 712 43.71 -32.23 17.31
N ASN A 713 43.88 -31.53 18.15
CA ASN A 713 44.88 -30.50 18.51
C ASN A 713 44.36 -29.11 18.86
N SER A 714 43.15 -29.00 19.40
CA SER A 714 42.58 -27.71 19.78
C SER A 714 42.41 -26.75 18.59
N GLU A 715 42.25 -27.28 17.41
CA GLU A 715 42.00 -26.54 16.16
C GLU A 715 40.88 -27.21 15.38
N ALA A 716 39.95 -26.43 14.89
CA ALA A 716 38.89 -26.86 13.99
C ALA A 716 38.90 -26.03 12.70
N LEU A 717 38.58 -26.66 11.58
CA LEU A 717 38.39 -25.97 10.32
C LEU A 717 36.90 -25.89 10.01
N ILE A 718 36.37 -24.69 10.00
CA ILE A 718 34.98 -24.46 9.63
C ILE A 718 34.88 -24.21 8.13
N THR A 719 34.08 -25.02 7.45
CA THR A 719 33.75 -24.78 6.05
C THR A 719 32.44 -24.01 5.99
N ILE A 720 32.49 -22.82 5.44
CA ILE A 720 31.34 -21.92 5.31
C ILE A 720 30.92 -21.91 3.83
N ASN A 721 29.70 -22.36 3.58
CA ASN A 721 29.09 -22.24 2.26
C ASN A 721 28.13 -21.04 2.28
N THR A 722 28.35 -20.04 1.45
CA THR A 722 27.44 -18.91 1.29
C THR A 722 26.89 -18.88 -0.11
N THR A 723 25.57 -18.78 -0.22
CA THR A 723 24.88 -18.50 -1.49
C THR A 723 24.61 -17.03 -1.68
N ALA A 724 24.86 -16.21 -0.64
CA ALA A 724 24.60 -14.79 -0.68
C ALA A 724 25.67 -14.03 -1.47
N THR A 725 25.23 -13.24 -2.41
CA THR A 725 26.06 -12.31 -3.21
C THR A 725 26.22 -10.95 -2.55
N SER A 726 25.65 -10.72 -1.36
CA SER A 726 25.48 -9.39 -0.76
C SER A 726 26.03 -9.22 0.66
N SER A 727 26.46 -10.28 1.35
CA SER A 727 26.88 -10.20 2.75
C SER A 727 28.41 -10.10 2.84
N THR A 728 28.91 -9.00 3.39
CA THR A 728 30.34 -8.73 3.54
C THR A 728 30.88 -9.04 4.94
N LEU A 729 30.00 -9.33 5.88
CA LEU A 729 30.32 -9.63 7.27
C LEU A 729 29.56 -10.87 7.70
N ILE A 730 30.28 -11.90 8.06
CA ILE A 730 29.72 -13.13 8.62
C ILE A 730 29.96 -13.11 10.12
N GLU A 731 28.88 -13.03 10.89
CA GLU A 731 28.93 -13.11 12.35
C GLU A 731 28.48 -14.49 12.80
N ILE A 732 29.35 -15.20 13.48
CA ILE A 732 29.10 -16.50 14.07
C ILE A 732 29.28 -16.40 15.57
N ASN A 733 28.21 -16.64 16.31
CA ASN A 733 28.30 -16.74 17.75
C ASN A 733 28.86 -18.10 18.14
N THR A 734 29.96 -18.13 18.89
CA THR A 734 30.59 -19.34 19.38
C THR A 734 30.41 -19.46 20.88
N GLU A 735 30.01 -20.64 21.32
CA GLU A 735 29.92 -21.01 22.73
C GLU A 735 30.85 -22.19 23.00
N TYR A 736 31.87 -21.98 23.84
CA TYR A 736 32.84 -23.00 24.24
C TYR A 736 32.45 -23.56 25.61
N THR A 737 32.27 -24.85 25.71
CA THR A 737 32.08 -25.56 26.97
C THR A 737 33.38 -26.20 27.42
N TYR A 738 33.87 -25.84 28.58
CA TYR A 738 35.11 -26.36 29.16
C TYR A 738 34.84 -27.64 29.99
N ARG A 739 35.86 -28.45 30.22
CA ARG A 739 35.75 -29.69 31.04
C ARG A 739 35.24 -29.47 32.48
N ASN A 740 35.42 -28.31 33.04
CA ASN A 740 34.90 -27.94 34.34
C ASN A 740 33.43 -27.47 34.32
N GLY A 741 32.78 -27.52 33.14
CA GLY A 741 31.42 -27.05 32.97
C GLY A 741 31.27 -25.53 32.82
N ALA A 742 32.35 -24.77 32.78
CA ALA A 742 32.29 -23.35 32.48
C ALA A 742 31.96 -23.12 31.00
N ILE A 743 31.19 -22.06 30.71
CA ILE A 743 30.79 -21.67 29.36
C ILE A 743 31.37 -20.30 29.07
N GLN A 744 32.06 -20.18 27.97
CA GLN A 744 32.56 -18.91 27.44
C GLN A 744 31.89 -18.66 26.08
N ARG A 745 31.39 -17.45 25.88
CA ARG A 745 30.80 -17.00 24.60
C ARG A 745 31.73 -16.02 23.92
N ALA A 746 31.92 -16.17 22.64
CA ALA A 746 32.67 -15.26 21.79
C ALA A 746 31.95 -15.08 20.47
N ASN A 747 32.18 -13.95 19.82
CA ASN A 747 31.67 -13.68 18.50
C ASN A 747 32.83 -13.79 17.49
N LEU A 748 32.73 -14.71 16.57
CA LEU A 748 33.67 -14.86 15.46
C LEU A 748 33.17 -14.00 14.29
N VAL A 749 33.93 -12.98 13.97
CA VAL A 749 33.65 -12.09 12.86
C VAL A 749 34.59 -12.42 11.72
N ILE A 750 34.06 -12.86 10.61
CA ILE A 750 34.85 -13.21 9.42
C ILE A 750 34.70 -12.06 8.42
N TYR A 751 35.83 -11.45 8.11
CA TYR A 751 35.94 -10.49 7.04
C TYR A 751 36.41 -11.23 5.78
N GLU A 752 35.71 -11.07 4.70
CA GLU A 752 36.24 -11.51 3.42
C GLU A 752 37.33 -10.56 2.96
N PRO A 753 38.50 -11.09 2.55
CA PRO A 753 39.59 -10.27 2.09
C PRO A 753 39.33 -9.60 0.75
#